data_af2b8e4bbc3a14ce838217a48d3b19ac
#
_entry.id   af2b8e4bbc3a14ce838217a48d3b19ac
#
_cell.length_a   1.000
_cell.length_b   1.000
_cell.length_c   1.000
_cell.angle_alpha   90.00
_cell.angle_beta   90.00
_cell.angle_gamma   90.00
#
_symmetry.space_group_name_H-M   'P 1'
#
loop_
_entity.id
_entity.type
_entity.pdbx_description
1 polymer ?
#
loop_
_entity_poly.entity_id
_entity_poly.type
_entity_poly.pdbx_seq_one_letter_code
_entity_poly.pdbx_strand_id
1 'polypeptide(L)'
;MKTIPRRIQTWTRTAGAALMMTLLLCAAPSVKAADKVGDAAYEAAAGLFNLGLWKQASESYKEYFAKHPRHPLAAHGHFGLGLCYFNLKDYAAAAKELSLAAKGKGPSKVESNLYLGQSLLLKTPSAPKPAESAFRNSLQALGFERTGIISRTWDRKSIDLWLEKNTDKKQQAFAADVFVGLLESSYLQNDWKSVVNKVAAFEGLVAGAPIEQRARVLTGEAQFNLQDYEAAAKAYEAGANLKGRDSGEALFRLGLVRLNHLKQYAVAAGHFKDFSAQHANDRKKADATFNEALCYYHSYYGGEEKHLADAIRLFDRFTAAYNKHDLAAVAQFYSGKLQHIRKDWAAAIKRFKPLVDSKNPALDQLIFLLGDSYHQQKDWVNSAKYYTQFAVGNEKKLNADVALHNAGVAYSNMREPDYKNAIAAYERLEARCAGSPHVASAQLKLGIIHYEAGRFEEAKRPLAKIPANHTLKADADYFSAWAELDNGKPANAARKFKVLRERLTRSDAQSGLIAESHLYQGIAEFEARQFGASAQTLASFLKAHDSHEKADEGAFNLGLAHMELSQWDQAIGSFDQVAAASPIRDRALYQSAWGKRSAGQHADSIPFYKELLEKHPRSQLVNNAALELAEVEFENGGPQGGVVAAERLEKLLDRKIDPQLRQLTLYRLGIVQFDLKAYGDSAKAFEELLKDVPKNLEVSAAWQAGEARREVARAANGEAKTQGLRAALVNYQTAAEAGSAGGNDGELQRQALLRIGETHASLEDWDASQKSYENFIAGNGNHKLIRTAHLGYGWSLHNQEKYDEALASYLKTVKDGIRDDTGARAQFLMGECFLEQNQHIKARTEFAKVDQLYAFPQWQSKGLFEMARSFAQEKQINEAKTVFNKLIEKYPETASARAAKEELNRLN
;
A
#
# COMPACT_ATOMS: atom_id res chain seq x y z
N MET A 1 -44.30 -23.79 16.07
CA MET A 1 -45.06 -24.73 16.89
C MET A 1 -46.53 -24.88 16.48
N LYS A 2 -46.92 -25.16 15.21
CA LYS A 2 -48.33 -25.36 14.77
C LYS A 2 -48.53 -26.61 13.91
N THR A 3 -47.86 -27.74 14.17
CA THR A 3 -47.91 -28.92 13.29
C THR A 3 -48.37 -30.22 13.96
N ILE A 4 -49.04 -30.14 15.11
CA ILE A 4 -49.47 -31.34 15.85
C ILE A 4 -50.77 -32.02 15.28
N PRO A 5 -51.72 -31.39 14.55
CA PRO A 5 -52.94 -32.10 14.13
C PRO A 5 -52.75 -33.25 13.13
N ARG A 6 -51.64 -33.24 12.38
CA ARG A 6 -51.41 -34.31 11.34
C ARG A 6 -50.86 -35.64 11.90
N ARG A 7 -50.32 -35.68 13.14
CA ARG A 7 -49.71 -36.86 13.73
C ARG A 7 -50.66 -37.81 14.45
N ILE A 8 -51.84 -37.33 14.85
CA ILE A 8 -52.85 -38.18 15.50
C ILE A 8 -53.40 -39.26 14.55
N GLN A 9 -53.40 -38.97 13.22
CA GLN A 9 -53.96 -39.91 12.22
C GLN A 9 -53.21 -41.23 12.05
N THR A 10 -52.05 -41.41 12.65
CA THR A 10 -51.25 -42.64 12.42
C THR A 10 -51.34 -43.68 13.53
N TRP A 11 -52.02 -43.34 14.62
CA TRP A 11 -52.22 -44.22 15.77
C TRP A 11 -53.17 -45.39 15.49
N THR A 12 -54.03 -45.25 14.55
CA THR A 12 -55.19 -46.14 14.32
C THR A 12 -54.87 -47.43 13.57
N ARG A 13 -53.61 -47.67 13.18
CA ARG A 13 -53.32 -48.80 12.27
C ARG A 13 -52.78 -50.07 12.94
N THR A 14 -52.30 -50.04 14.19
CA THR A 14 -51.57 -51.18 14.73
C THR A 14 -52.21 -51.96 15.90
N ALA A 15 -53.07 -51.35 16.69
CA ALA A 15 -53.68 -52.04 17.81
C ALA A 15 -55.18 -52.39 17.65
N GLY A 16 -55.90 -51.62 16.82
CA GLY A 16 -57.39 -51.73 16.67
C GLY A 16 -57.85 -52.88 15.76
N ALA A 17 -57.07 -53.27 14.77
CA ALA A 17 -57.56 -54.18 13.73
C ALA A 17 -57.78 -55.65 14.24
N ALA A 18 -56.91 -56.11 15.12
CA ALA A 18 -56.98 -57.52 15.65
C ALA A 18 -58.06 -57.69 16.73
N LEU A 19 -58.39 -56.65 17.49
CA LEU A 19 -59.44 -56.71 18.52
C LEU A 19 -60.83 -56.50 17.96
N MET A 20 -60.97 -55.78 16.81
CA MET A 20 -62.24 -55.48 16.19
C MET A 20 -62.96 -56.68 15.62
N MET A 21 -62.25 -57.76 15.13
CA MET A 21 -62.88 -58.91 14.54
C MET A 21 -63.59 -59.83 15.58
N THR A 22 -63.23 -59.75 16.82
CA THR A 22 -63.80 -60.75 17.82
C THR A 22 -64.97 -60.14 18.60
N LEU A 23 -65.15 -58.85 18.73
CA LEU A 23 -66.14 -58.22 19.58
C LEU A 23 -67.50 -58.00 18.96
N LEU A 24 -67.57 -57.89 17.65
CA LEU A 24 -68.87 -57.75 16.93
C LEU A 24 -69.62 -59.06 16.70
N LEU A 25 -68.90 -60.19 16.91
CA LEU A 25 -69.48 -61.54 16.69
C LEU A 25 -69.84 -62.31 18.01
N CYS A 26 -69.32 -61.83 19.15
CA CYS A 26 -69.54 -62.50 20.43
C CYS A 26 -70.32 -61.66 21.38
N ALA A 27 -71.58 -61.62 21.34
CA ALA A 27 -72.61 -61.40 22.40
C ALA A 27 -73.84 -60.68 21.79
N ALA A 28 -74.62 -61.37 21.08
CA ALA A 28 -76.03 -61.05 21.10
C ALA A 28 -76.55 -61.68 22.43
N PRO A 29 -76.99 -60.88 23.36
CA PRO A 29 -77.72 -61.46 24.49
C PRO A 29 -78.98 -62.10 23.99
N SER A 30 -79.31 -63.28 24.47
CA SER A 30 -80.59 -63.98 24.28
C SER A 30 -81.73 -63.06 24.75
N VAL A 31 -82.24 -62.27 23.94
CA VAL A 31 -83.44 -61.36 24.22
C VAL A 31 -84.69 -62.13 23.77
N LYS A 32 -85.61 -62.27 24.73
CA LYS A 32 -86.93 -62.86 24.46
C LYS A 32 -87.74 -62.03 23.43
N ALA A 33 -88.23 -62.67 22.40
CA ALA A 33 -89.12 -62.16 21.37
C ALA A 33 -88.73 -60.81 20.79
N ALA A 34 -87.78 -60.84 19.91
CA ALA A 34 -87.26 -59.64 19.29
C ALA A 34 -87.72 -59.49 17.81
N ASP A 35 -87.70 -58.32 17.31
CA ASP A 35 -87.93 -57.95 15.94
C ASP A 35 -86.84 -58.62 15.07
N LYS A 36 -87.12 -59.82 14.52
CA LYS A 36 -86.19 -60.61 13.68
C LYS A 36 -85.74 -59.79 12.44
N VAL A 37 -86.59 -58.87 11.96
CA VAL A 37 -86.26 -58.03 10.80
C VAL A 37 -85.22 -56.93 11.18
N GLY A 38 -85.34 -56.40 12.37
CA GLY A 38 -84.37 -55.45 12.94
C GLY A 38 -82.98 -56.11 13.21
N ASP A 39 -82.99 -57.35 13.75
CA ASP A 39 -81.76 -58.11 13.95
C ASP A 39 -80.98 -58.33 12.61
N ALA A 40 -81.71 -58.80 11.60
CA ALA A 40 -81.16 -59.09 10.23
C ALA A 40 -80.61 -57.76 9.58
N ALA A 41 -81.28 -56.63 9.76
CA ALA A 41 -80.83 -55.36 9.25
C ALA A 41 -79.52 -54.87 9.98
N TYR A 42 -79.44 -55.11 11.30
CA TYR A 42 -78.24 -54.81 12.07
C TYR A 42 -77.04 -55.72 11.64
N GLU A 43 -77.30 -57.04 11.43
CA GLU A 43 -76.31 -58.02 11.05
C GLU A 43 -75.78 -57.75 9.61
N ALA A 44 -76.64 -57.32 8.70
CA ALA A 44 -76.25 -56.89 7.39
C ALA A 44 -75.31 -55.67 7.40
N ALA A 45 -75.62 -54.69 8.19
CA ALA A 45 -74.77 -53.53 8.34
C ALA A 45 -73.43 -53.85 9.00
N ALA A 46 -73.44 -54.70 10.05
CA ALA A 46 -72.22 -55.20 10.71
C ALA A 46 -71.38 -56.07 9.78
N GLY A 47 -71.99 -56.89 8.95
CA GLY A 47 -71.31 -57.67 7.93
C GLY A 47 -70.55 -56.80 6.93
N LEU A 48 -71.16 -55.73 6.41
CA LEU A 48 -70.50 -54.77 5.53
C LEU A 48 -69.31 -54.05 6.26
N PHE A 49 -69.47 -53.70 7.51
CA PHE A 49 -68.43 -53.11 8.33
C PHE A 49 -67.23 -54.06 8.46
N ASN A 50 -67.44 -55.33 8.74
CA ASN A 50 -66.43 -56.37 8.90
C ASN A 50 -65.64 -56.65 7.58
N LEU A 51 -66.27 -56.42 6.45
CA LEU A 51 -65.68 -56.49 5.14
C LEU A 51 -64.87 -55.24 4.78
N GLY A 52 -64.83 -54.20 5.62
CA GLY A 52 -64.11 -52.93 5.38
C GLY A 52 -64.83 -51.99 4.44
N LEU A 53 -66.13 -52.27 4.13
CA LEU A 53 -66.95 -51.45 3.22
C LEU A 53 -67.64 -50.32 3.96
N TRP A 54 -66.81 -49.43 4.61
CA TRP A 54 -67.25 -48.42 5.58
C TRP A 54 -68.39 -47.54 5.07
N LYS A 55 -68.35 -47.13 3.77
CA LYS A 55 -69.37 -46.27 3.24
C LYS A 55 -70.71 -46.97 3.11
N GLN A 56 -70.76 -48.18 2.54
CA GLN A 56 -71.93 -48.98 2.45
C GLN A 56 -72.48 -49.39 3.82
N ALA A 57 -71.60 -49.78 4.73
CA ALA A 57 -71.97 -50.09 6.13
C ALA A 57 -72.65 -48.87 6.78
N SER A 58 -72.13 -47.64 6.57
CA SER A 58 -72.75 -46.45 7.17
C SER A 58 -74.12 -46.16 6.61
N GLU A 59 -74.36 -46.40 5.32
CA GLU A 59 -75.68 -46.28 4.68
C GLU A 59 -76.64 -47.28 5.28
N SER A 60 -76.27 -48.57 5.32
CA SER A 60 -77.05 -49.66 5.92
C SER A 60 -77.38 -49.43 7.40
N TYR A 61 -76.49 -48.94 8.19
CA TYR A 61 -76.78 -48.53 9.58
C TYR A 61 -77.76 -47.37 9.65
N LYS A 62 -77.75 -46.42 8.76
CA LYS A 62 -78.76 -45.35 8.67
C LYS A 62 -80.10 -45.85 8.35
N GLU A 63 -80.23 -46.77 7.36
CA GLU A 63 -81.46 -47.44 7.07
C GLU A 63 -82.02 -48.25 8.23
N TYR A 64 -81.09 -48.95 8.97
CA TYR A 64 -81.46 -49.66 10.16
C TYR A 64 -82.10 -48.72 11.18
N PHE A 65 -81.57 -47.55 11.43
CA PHE A 65 -82.16 -46.58 12.39
C PHE A 65 -83.47 -45.96 11.88
N ALA A 66 -83.57 -45.77 10.60
CA ALA A 66 -84.80 -45.25 10.00
C ALA A 66 -86.02 -46.20 10.15
N LYS A 67 -85.73 -47.49 10.08
CA LYS A 67 -86.76 -48.56 10.12
C LYS A 67 -86.99 -49.08 11.55
N HIS A 68 -85.93 -49.12 12.39
CA HIS A 68 -85.95 -49.74 13.68
C HIS A 68 -85.35 -48.80 14.78
N PRO A 69 -85.88 -47.59 15.04
CA PRO A 69 -85.26 -46.58 15.90
C PRO A 69 -85.18 -46.93 17.38
N ARG A 70 -85.97 -47.86 17.88
CA ARG A 70 -86.00 -48.31 19.26
C ARG A 70 -85.58 -49.77 19.49
N HIS A 71 -84.90 -50.31 18.55
CA HIS A 71 -84.38 -51.68 18.63
C HIS A 71 -83.39 -51.85 19.77
N PRO A 72 -83.41 -53.03 20.47
CA PRO A 72 -82.50 -53.29 21.57
C PRO A 72 -81.00 -53.12 21.18
N LEU A 73 -80.63 -53.39 19.96
CA LEU A 73 -79.24 -53.26 19.47
C LEU A 73 -78.89 -51.80 18.99
N ALA A 74 -79.79 -50.84 19.20
CA ALA A 74 -79.53 -49.47 18.81
C ALA A 74 -78.19 -48.87 19.28
N ALA A 75 -77.78 -49.20 20.55
CA ALA A 75 -76.52 -48.73 21.05
C ALA A 75 -75.33 -49.33 20.29
N HIS A 76 -75.42 -50.60 19.93
CA HIS A 76 -74.39 -51.31 19.09
C HIS A 76 -74.39 -50.75 17.62
N GLY A 77 -75.60 -50.44 17.13
CA GLY A 77 -75.72 -49.77 15.85
C GLY A 77 -75.09 -48.41 15.77
N HIS A 78 -75.30 -47.55 16.83
CA HIS A 78 -74.62 -46.27 16.96
C HIS A 78 -73.09 -46.45 17.07
N PHE A 79 -72.61 -47.46 17.77
CA PHE A 79 -71.20 -47.81 17.81
C PHE A 79 -70.63 -48.19 16.44
N GLY A 80 -71.28 -49.09 15.74
CA GLY A 80 -70.88 -49.49 14.39
C GLY A 80 -70.92 -48.34 13.37
N LEU A 81 -71.99 -47.53 13.37
CA LEU A 81 -72.08 -46.33 12.52
C LEU A 81 -70.97 -45.30 12.88
N GLY A 82 -70.70 -45.10 14.17
CA GLY A 82 -69.66 -44.22 14.64
C GLY A 82 -68.29 -44.66 14.19
N LEU A 83 -68.01 -45.95 14.19
CA LEU A 83 -66.77 -46.53 13.70
C LEU A 83 -66.69 -46.43 12.13
N CYS A 84 -67.79 -46.52 11.42
CA CYS A 84 -67.80 -46.26 9.97
C CYS A 84 -67.32 -44.85 9.72
N TYR A 85 -67.90 -43.84 10.36
CA TYR A 85 -67.52 -42.45 10.18
C TYR A 85 -66.06 -42.23 10.61
N PHE A 86 -65.60 -42.85 11.69
CA PHE A 86 -64.23 -42.76 12.15
C PHE A 86 -63.21 -43.22 11.10
N ASN A 87 -63.47 -44.39 10.46
CA ASN A 87 -62.66 -44.92 9.42
C ASN A 87 -62.75 -44.11 8.11
N LEU A 88 -63.89 -43.49 7.83
CA LEU A 88 -64.09 -42.53 6.75
C LEU A 88 -63.47 -41.14 7.07
N LYS A 89 -62.90 -40.94 8.26
CA LYS A 89 -62.33 -39.69 8.75
C LYS A 89 -63.32 -38.53 8.96
N ASP A 90 -64.59 -38.83 8.96
CA ASP A 90 -65.62 -37.86 9.38
C ASP A 90 -65.74 -37.89 10.90
N TYR A 91 -64.76 -37.31 11.59
CA TYR A 91 -64.66 -37.37 13.02
C TYR A 91 -65.78 -36.54 13.77
N ALA A 92 -66.39 -35.60 13.05
CA ALA A 92 -67.53 -34.88 13.64
C ALA A 92 -68.79 -35.75 13.68
N ALA A 93 -69.11 -36.45 12.65
CA ALA A 93 -70.19 -37.45 12.56
C ALA A 93 -69.89 -38.63 13.49
N ALA A 94 -68.64 -39.13 13.50
CA ALA A 94 -68.23 -40.19 14.40
C ALA A 94 -68.47 -39.82 15.85
N ALA A 95 -68.04 -38.64 16.28
CA ALA A 95 -68.25 -38.18 17.70
C ALA A 95 -69.72 -38.08 18.07
N LYS A 96 -70.58 -37.70 17.15
CA LYS A 96 -72.04 -37.67 17.41
C LYS A 96 -72.61 -39.05 17.67
N GLU A 97 -72.34 -40.01 16.81
CA GLU A 97 -72.83 -41.34 16.91
C GLU A 97 -72.24 -42.13 18.11
N LEU A 98 -70.91 -41.98 18.29
CA LEU A 98 -70.23 -42.61 19.45
C LEU A 98 -70.72 -42.05 20.78
N SER A 99 -71.16 -40.78 20.84
CA SER A 99 -71.76 -40.16 22.03
C SER A 99 -73.10 -40.80 22.39
N LEU A 100 -73.86 -41.19 21.37
CA LEU A 100 -75.13 -41.95 21.54
C LEU A 100 -74.83 -43.35 22.04
N ALA A 101 -73.87 -44.06 21.42
CA ALA A 101 -73.44 -45.41 21.81
C ALA A 101 -72.95 -45.45 23.28
N ALA A 102 -72.14 -44.47 23.68
CA ALA A 102 -71.57 -44.35 25.06
C ALA A 102 -72.63 -44.13 26.16
N LYS A 103 -73.83 -43.62 25.80
CA LYS A 103 -74.99 -43.47 26.75
C LYS A 103 -75.83 -44.71 26.84
N GLY A 104 -75.73 -45.66 25.94
CA GLY A 104 -76.49 -46.88 25.90
C GLY A 104 -76.12 -47.89 26.98
N LYS A 105 -77.04 -48.85 27.25
CA LYS A 105 -76.75 -49.98 28.10
C LYS A 105 -76.23 -51.16 27.25
N GLY A 106 -74.87 -51.20 27.05
CA GLY A 106 -74.29 -52.24 26.19
C GLY A 106 -72.85 -52.55 26.57
N PRO A 107 -72.32 -53.71 26.13
CA PRO A 107 -70.94 -54.16 26.51
C PRO A 107 -69.87 -53.28 25.82
N SER A 108 -70.19 -52.52 24.85
CA SER A 108 -69.24 -51.65 24.10
C SER A 108 -69.06 -50.26 24.73
N LYS A 109 -69.42 -50.00 25.93
CA LYS A 109 -69.32 -48.66 26.57
C LYS A 109 -67.89 -48.21 26.73
N VAL A 110 -66.99 -49.11 26.96
CA VAL A 110 -65.56 -48.79 27.08
C VAL A 110 -64.98 -48.28 25.72
N GLU A 111 -65.23 -49.07 24.71
CA GLU A 111 -64.71 -48.80 23.37
C GLU A 111 -65.39 -47.54 22.75
N SER A 112 -66.73 -47.40 23.02
CA SER A 112 -67.45 -46.20 22.56
C SER A 112 -66.86 -44.93 23.12
N ASN A 113 -66.50 -44.90 24.38
CA ASN A 113 -65.86 -43.73 25.00
C ASN A 113 -64.40 -43.54 24.51
N LEU A 114 -63.63 -44.60 24.25
CA LEU A 114 -62.32 -44.48 23.64
C LEU A 114 -62.40 -43.78 22.26
N TYR A 115 -63.20 -44.37 21.34
CA TYR A 115 -63.33 -43.80 19.99
C TYR A 115 -64.05 -42.45 19.96
N LEU A 116 -64.95 -42.15 20.91
CA LEU A 116 -65.51 -40.82 21.11
C LEU A 116 -64.42 -39.82 21.48
N GLY A 117 -63.58 -40.13 22.43
CA GLY A 117 -62.45 -39.31 22.82
C GLY A 117 -61.50 -39.04 21.65
N GLN A 118 -61.15 -40.08 20.91
CA GLN A 118 -60.27 -39.95 19.71
C GLN A 118 -60.94 -39.08 18.62
N SER A 119 -62.25 -39.29 18.33
CA SER A 119 -62.99 -38.48 17.39
C SER A 119 -63.03 -36.99 17.77
N LEU A 120 -63.22 -36.74 19.07
CA LEU A 120 -63.25 -35.36 19.61
C LEU A 120 -61.89 -34.67 19.54
N LEU A 121 -60.79 -35.40 19.60
CA LEU A 121 -59.43 -34.84 19.38
C LEU A 121 -59.17 -34.60 17.88
N LEU A 122 -59.66 -35.51 17.04
CA LEU A 122 -59.35 -35.49 15.60
C LEU A 122 -60.25 -34.57 14.78
N LYS A 123 -61.48 -34.24 15.24
CA LYS A 123 -62.37 -33.29 14.55
C LYS A 123 -61.77 -31.90 14.50
N THR A 124 -62.28 -31.09 13.52
CA THR A 124 -61.92 -29.69 13.40
C THR A 124 -63.12 -28.80 13.70
N PRO A 125 -63.05 -27.87 14.69
CA PRO A 125 -61.96 -27.74 15.66
C PRO A 125 -61.92 -28.86 16.66
N SER A 126 -60.72 -29.18 17.18
CA SER A 126 -60.53 -30.19 18.23
C SER A 126 -61.24 -29.80 19.51
N ALA A 127 -61.75 -30.82 20.24
CA ALA A 127 -62.45 -30.61 21.48
C ALA A 127 -61.79 -31.37 22.64
N PRO A 128 -60.65 -30.92 23.18
CA PRO A 128 -59.86 -31.71 24.10
C PRO A 128 -60.56 -31.89 25.50
N LYS A 129 -61.32 -30.91 26.00
CA LYS A 129 -62.06 -31.06 27.26
C LYS A 129 -63.13 -32.17 27.20
N PRO A 130 -64.06 -32.17 26.17
CA PRO A 130 -64.95 -33.31 25.99
C PRO A 130 -64.25 -34.64 25.74
N ALA A 131 -63.13 -34.65 24.98
CA ALA A 131 -62.36 -35.85 24.76
C ALA A 131 -61.76 -36.39 26.08
N GLU A 132 -61.24 -35.54 26.93
CA GLU A 132 -60.77 -35.94 28.28
C GLU A 132 -61.88 -36.61 29.10
N SER A 133 -63.08 -36.06 29.06
CA SER A 133 -64.22 -36.63 29.75
C SER A 133 -64.56 -38.04 29.21
N ALA A 134 -64.50 -38.21 27.87
CA ALA A 134 -64.73 -39.50 27.24
C ALA A 134 -63.68 -40.55 27.64
N PHE A 135 -62.37 -40.19 27.62
CA PHE A 135 -61.34 -41.08 28.09
C PHE A 135 -61.44 -41.43 29.56
N ARG A 136 -61.77 -40.51 30.41
CA ARG A 136 -62.06 -40.76 31.85
C ARG A 136 -63.21 -41.76 32.02
N ASN A 137 -64.27 -41.58 31.24
CA ASN A 137 -65.43 -42.50 31.31
C ASN A 137 -65.04 -43.89 30.76
N SER A 138 -64.12 -43.99 29.79
CA SER A 138 -63.60 -45.26 29.33
C SER A 138 -62.83 -46.01 30.43
N LEU A 139 -61.93 -45.29 31.10
CA LEU A 139 -61.12 -45.88 32.21
C LEU A 139 -62.04 -46.28 33.39
N GLN A 140 -63.02 -45.45 33.71
CA GLN A 140 -63.97 -45.79 34.74
C GLN A 140 -64.80 -47.02 34.39
N ALA A 141 -65.18 -47.20 33.14
CA ALA A 141 -65.89 -48.37 32.70
C ALA A 141 -65.03 -49.61 32.65
N LEU A 142 -63.67 -49.43 32.59
CA LEU A 142 -62.71 -50.54 32.80
C LEU A 142 -62.50 -50.91 34.25
N GLY A 143 -63.16 -50.25 35.23
CA GLY A 143 -63.04 -50.54 36.64
C GLY A 143 -61.93 -49.75 37.36
N PHE A 144 -61.36 -48.73 36.76
CA PHE A 144 -60.51 -47.84 37.51
C PHE A 144 -61.33 -46.98 38.48
N GLU A 145 -61.21 -47.20 39.77
CA GLU A 145 -61.93 -46.48 40.82
C GLU A 145 -61.28 -45.15 41.13
N ARG A 146 -62.07 -44.15 41.43
CA ARG A 146 -61.59 -42.87 41.92
C ARG A 146 -61.46 -42.85 43.39
N THR A 147 -60.28 -42.62 43.90
CA THR A 147 -60.04 -42.59 45.32
C THR A 147 -60.09 -41.14 45.83
N GLY A 148 -60.99 -40.87 46.81
CA GLY A 148 -61.07 -39.62 47.57
C GLY A 148 -62.32 -38.74 47.31
N ILE A 149 -62.71 -37.92 48.28
CA ILE A 149 -63.92 -37.13 48.38
C ILE A 149 -63.89 -35.90 47.47
N ILE A 150 -62.67 -35.54 46.91
CA ILE A 150 -62.49 -34.48 45.96
C ILE A 150 -61.73 -35.02 44.75
N SER A 151 -62.24 -36.01 44.08
CA SER A 151 -61.44 -36.82 43.17
C SER A 151 -61.53 -36.39 41.72
N ARG A 152 -60.67 -35.46 41.38
CA ARG A 152 -60.28 -35.25 39.95
C ARG A 152 -58.95 -35.92 39.62
N THR A 153 -58.26 -36.55 40.55
CA THR A 153 -56.93 -37.17 40.37
C THR A 153 -56.95 -38.65 40.63
N TRP A 154 -56.23 -39.45 39.88
CA TRP A 154 -55.94 -40.83 40.16
C TRP A 154 -54.57 -40.89 40.89
N ASP A 155 -54.52 -41.75 41.94
CA ASP A 155 -53.27 -42.00 42.61
C ASP A 155 -52.63 -43.32 42.12
N ARG A 156 -51.33 -43.42 42.29
CA ARG A 156 -50.55 -44.59 41.83
C ARG A 156 -51.00 -45.88 42.47
N LYS A 157 -51.34 -45.83 43.73
CA LYS A 157 -51.75 -47.03 44.47
C LYS A 157 -53.02 -47.65 43.89
N SER A 158 -54.01 -46.87 43.51
CA SER A 158 -55.22 -47.33 42.83
C SER A 158 -54.95 -47.96 41.47
N ILE A 159 -53.99 -47.43 40.74
CA ILE A 159 -53.58 -47.97 39.43
C ILE A 159 -52.86 -49.30 39.61
N ASP A 160 -51.95 -49.43 40.59
CA ASP A 160 -51.18 -50.62 40.83
C ASP A 160 -52.13 -51.73 41.32
N LEU A 161 -53.15 -51.41 42.22
CA LEU A 161 -54.19 -52.38 42.65
C LEU A 161 -55.04 -52.88 41.46
N TRP A 162 -55.34 -51.99 40.48
CA TRP A 162 -56.08 -52.42 39.30
C TRP A 162 -55.24 -53.38 38.43
N LEU A 163 -53.94 -53.12 38.25
CA LEU A 163 -53.01 -53.97 37.51
C LEU A 163 -52.87 -55.40 38.16
N GLU A 164 -52.83 -55.43 39.47
CA GLU A 164 -52.83 -56.71 40.23
C GLU A 164 -54.07 -57.57 39.97
N LYS A 165 -55.23 -56.89 39.89
CA LYS A 165 -56.52 -57.57 39.70
C LYS A 165 -56.78 -57.92 38.22
N ASN A 166 -56.19 -57.21 37.29
CA ASN A 166 -56.42 -57.35 35.85
C ASN A 166 -55.13 -57.83 35.13
N THR A 167 -54.87 -59.11 35.15
CA THR A 167 -53.68 -59.75 34.61
C THR A 167 -53.72 -59.96 33.07
N ASP A 168 -54.88 -59.71 32.42
CA ASP A 168 -55.05 -59.85 31.01
C ASP A 168 -54.24 -58.69 30.24
N LYS A 169 -53.22 -59.15 29.58
CA LYS A 169 -52.32 -58.19 28.82
C LYS A 169 -53.06 -57.44 27.72
N LYS A 170 -54.12 -57.93 27.14
CA LYS A 170 -54.93 -57.23 26.16
C LYS A 170 -55.71 -56.08 26.79
N GLN A 171 -56.28 -56.36 27.94
CA GLN A 171 -57.01 -55.34 28.72
C GLN A 171 -56.10 -54.28 29.29
N GLN A 172 -54.90 -54.66 29.71
CA GLN A 172 -53.85 -53.70 30.13
C GLN A 172 -53.44 -52.80 28.96
N ALA A 173 -53.17 -53.38 27.75
CA ALA A 173 -52.78 -52.61 26.54
C ALA A 173 -53.90 -51.66 26.11
N PHE A 174 -55.16 -52.08 26.14
CA PHE A 174 -56.30 -51.24 25.85
C PHE A 174 -56.43 -50.09 26.88
N ALA A 175 -56.30 -50.34 28.16
CA ALA A 175 -56.29 -49.30 29.17
C ALA A 175 -55.15 -48.33 28.98
N ALA A 176 -54.00 -48.79 28.54
CA ALA A 176 -52.83 -47.94 28.21
C ALA A 176 -53.13 -47.01 27.01
N ASP A 177 -53.81 -47.54 25.96
CA ASP A 177 -54.24 -46.71 24.80
C ASP A 177 -55.22 -45.62 25.21
N VAL A 178 -56.21 -45.93 26.09
CA VAL A 178 -57.15 -44.94 26.65
C VAL A 178 -56.39 -43.87 27.43
N PHE A 179 -55.40 -44.29 28.21
CA PHE A 179 -54.62 -43.41 29.02
C PHE A 179 -53.76 -42.39 28.17
N VAL A 180 -53.20 -42.82 27.07
CA VAL A 180 -52.51 -41.91 26.15
C VAL A 180 -53.45 -40.84 25.56
N GLY A 181 -54.68 -41.25 25.18
CA GLY A 181 -55.68 -40.30 24.73
C GLY A 181 -56.01 -39.27 25.84
N LEU A 182 -56.07 -39.75 27.10
CA LEU A 182 -56.22 -38.87 28.24
C LEU A 182 -55.04 -37.87 28.41
N LEU A 183 -53.82 -38.32 28.24
CA LEU A 183 -52.63 -37.44 28.23
C LEU A 183 -52.63 -36.44 27.10
N GLU A 184 -52.91 -36.84 25.88
CA GLU A 184 -52.98 -35.97 24.74
C GLU A 184 -54.07 -34.90 24.92
N SER A 185 -55.22 -35.24 25.51
CA SER A 185 -56.27 -34.26 25.80
C SER A 185 -55.82 -33.22 26.78
N SER A 186 -55.06 -33.62 27.84
CA SER A 186 -54.46 -32.62 28.77
C SER A 186 -53.37 -31.80 28.10
N TYR A 187 -52.56 -32.39 27.29
CA TYR A 187 -51.54 -31.69 26.52
C TYR A 187 -52.11 -30.62 25.58
N LEU A 188 -53.21 -30.93 24.87
CA LEU A 188 -53.89 -30.01 23.97
C LEU A 188 -54.66 -28.90 24.76
N GLN A 189 -54.88 -29.07 26.02
CA GLN A 189 -55.40 -28.03 26.92
C GLN A 189 -54.32 -27.15 27.51
N ASN A 190 -53.07 -27.44 27.24
CA ASN A 190 -51.91 -26.82 27.88
C ASN A 190 -51.83 -27.02 29.41
N ASP A 191 -52.46 -28.11 29.88
CA ASP A 191 -52.44 -28.45 31.31
C ASP A 191 -51.22 -29.35 31.58
N TRP A 192 -50.06 -28.69 31.51
CA TRP A 192 -48.78 -29.36 31.65
C TRP A 192 -48.59 -30.10 32.97
N LYS A 193 -49.01 -29.52 34.09
CA LYS A 193 -48.94 -30.17 35.42
C LYS A 193 -49.79 -31.44 35.43
N SER A 194 -50.96 -31.41 34.80
CA SER A 194 -51.82 -32.58 34.73
C SER A 194 -51.21 -33.72 33.91
N VAL A 195 -50.53 -33.43 32.83
CA VAL A 195 -49.78 -34.43 32.06
C VAL A 195 -48.74 -35.15 32.91
N VAL A 196 -47.88 -34.38 33.62
CA VAL A 196 -46.81 -34.94 34.47
C VAL A 196 -47.39 -35.80 35.57
N ASN A 197 -48.39 -35.29 36.29
CA ASN A 197 -49.01 -36.00 37.40
C ASN A 197 -49.73 -37.29 36.96
N LYS A 198 -50.37 -37.27 35.81
CA LYS A 198 -51.05 -38.44 35.23
C LYS A 198 -50.06 -39.52 34.86
N VAL A 199 -48.91 -39.18 34.22
CA VAL A 199 -47.89 -40.21 33.92
C VAL A 199 -47.27 -40.78 35.18
N ALA A 200 -47.01 -39.98 36.18
CA ALA A 200 -46.50 -40.44 37.46
C ALA A 200 -47.49 -41.44 38.17
N ALA A 201 -48.81 -41.13 38.11
CA ALA A 201 -49.84 -41.98 38.67
C ALA A 201 -49.99 -43.31 37.93
N PHE A 202 -49.93 -43.27 36.59
CA PHE A 202 -50.11 -44.46 35.71
C PHE A 202 -48.80 -45.16 35.34
N GLU A 203 -47.68 -44.91 36.03
CA GLU A 203 -46.36 -45.48 35.72
C GLU A 203 -46.41 -47.01 35.55
N GLY A 204 -47.09 -47.75 36.42
CA GLY A 204 -47.21 -49.19 36.33
C GLY A 204 -47.94 -49.70 35.09
N LEU A 205 -48.86 -48.90 34.56
CA LEU A 205 -49.58 -49.18 33.29
C LEU A 205 -48.78 -48.80 32.05
N VAL A 206 -47.90 -47.81 32.17
CA VAL A 206 -47.15 -47.23 31.04
C VAL A 206 -45.81 -47.97 30.83
N ALA A 207 -45.12 -48.32 31.88
CA ALA A 207 -43.82 -48.96 31.85
C ALA A 207 -43.86 -50.31 31.13
N GLY A 208 -43.03 -50.52 30.11
CA GLY A 208 -43.00 -51.68 29.24
C GLY A 208 -44.14 -51.85 28.25
N ALA A 209 -45.12 -50.94 28.29
CA ALA A 209 -46.19 -50.94 27.30
C ALA A 209 -45.80 -50.32 25.99
N PRO A 210 -46.40 -50.69 24.84
CA PRO A 210 -46.10 -50.08 23.52
C PRO A 210 -46.27 -48.57 23.45
N ILE A 211 -47.04 -48.02 24.39
CA ILE A 211 -47.35 -46.59 24.49
C ILE A 211 -46.38 -45.80 25.34
N GLU A 212 -45.46 -46.50 26.09
CA GLU A 212 -44.51 -45.86 27.02
C GLU A 212 -43.73 -44.74 26.34
N GLN A 213 -43.20 -44.99 25.20
CA GLN A 213 -42.43 -44.00 24.43
C GLN A 213 -43.21 -42.71 24.24
N ARG A 214 -44.49 -42.81 23.79
CA ARG A 214 -45.34 -41.64 23.59
C ARG A 214 -45.64 -40.90 24.90
N ALA A 215 -45.89 -41.60 25.96
CA ALA A 215 -46.10 -41.03 27.27
C ALA A 215 -44.87 -40.25 27.77
N ARG A 216 -43.66 -40.81 27.57
CA ARG A 216 -42.38 -40.15 27.91
C ARG A 216 -42.19 -38.89 27.08
N VAL A 217 -42.49 -38.92 25.79
CA VAL A 217 -42.40 -37.71 24.92
C VAL A 217 -43.33 -36.63 25.39
N LEU A 218 -44.62 -36.97 25.66
CA LEU A 218 -45.59 -35.98 26.17
C LEU A 218 -45.18 -35.42 27.55
N THR A 219 -44.61 -36.23 28.40
CA THR A 219 -44.06 -35.79 29.69
C THR A 219 -42.90 -34.83 29.49
N GLY A 220 -41.99 -35.13 28.59
CA GLY A 220 -40.86 -34.24 28.23
C GLY A 220 -41.36 -32.89 27.73
N GLU A 221 -42.36 -32.90 26.81
CA GLU A 221 -42.98 -31.66 26.32
C GLU A 221 -43.67 -30.86 27.45
N ALA A 222 -44.37 -31.53 28.35
CA ALA A 222 -45.01 -30.87 29.48
C ALA A 222 -44.00 -30.23 30.43
N GLN A 223 -42.95 -30.95 30.81
CA GLN A 223 -41.88 -30.46 31.65
C GLN A 223 -41.14 -29.33 31.00
N PHE A 224 -40.89 -29.40 29.66
CA PHE A 224 -40.29 -28.30 28.87
C PHE A 224 -41.10 -27.03 28.98
N ASN A 225 -42.45 -27.12 28.82
CA ASN A 225 -43.35 -25.97 28.94
C ASN A 225 -43.46 -25.44 30.39
N LEU A 226 -43.23 -26.31 31.39
CA LEU A 226 -43.10 -25.89 32.77
C LEU A 226 -41.72 -25.30 33.11
N GLN A 227 -40.81 -25.25 32.13
CA GLN A 227 -39.45 -24.76 32.26
C GLN A 227 -38.56 -25.65 33.16
N ASP A 228 -38.99 -26.86 33.47
CA ASP A 228 -38.14 -27.87 34.13
C ASP A 228 -37.37 -28.63 33.05
N TYR A 229 -36.27 -28.06 32.59
CA TYR A 229 -35.50 -28.56 31.47
C TYR A 229 -34.73 -29.85 31.81
N GLU A 230 -34.30 -30.02 33.07
CA GLU A 230 -33.65 -31.26 33.52
C GLU A 230 -34.64 -32.43 33.55
N ALA A 231 -35.81 -32.24 34.07
CA ALA A 231 -36.85 -33.27 34.06
C ALA A 231 -37.33 -33.54 32.62
N ALA A 232 -37.46 -32.51 31.78
CA ALA A 232 -37.78 -32.69 30.37
C ALA A 232 -36.69 -33.54 29.63
N ALA A 233 -35.41 -33.27 29.88
CA ALA A 233 -34.32 -34.02 29.29
C ALA A 233 -34.39 -35.51 29.73
N LYS A 234 -34.59 -35.80 31.04
CA LYS A 234 -34.75 -37.16 31.54
C LYS A 234 -35.94 -37.89 30.87
N ALA A 235 -37.06 -37.20 30.71
CA ALA A 235 -38.21 -37.82 30.08
C ALA A 235 -37.97 -38.10 28.58
N TYR A 236 -37.34 -37.18 27.84
CA TYR A 236 -36.98 -37.43 26.45
C TYR A 236 -35.92 -38.52 26.30
N GLU A 237 -34.95 -38.59 27.21
CA GLU A 237 -33.92 -39.63 27.23
C GLU A 237 -34.57 -41.02 27.42
N ALA A 238 -35.46 -41.14 28.38
CA ALA A 238 -36.24 -42.36 28.57
C ALA A 238 -37.04 -42.73 27.31
N GLY A 239 -37.67 -41.74 26.65
CA GLY A 239 -38.41 -41.96 25.39
C GLY A 239 -37.51 -42.34 24.20
N ALA A 240 -36.30 -41.78 24.15
CA ALA A 240 -35.33 -42.04 23.08
C ALA A 240 -34.74 -43.46 23.17
N ASN A 241 -34.52 -43.95 24.39
CA ASN A 241 -33.95 -45.28 24.62
C ASN A 241 -34.93 -46.42 24.27
N LEU A 242 -36.19 -46.13 24.15
CA LEU A 242 -37.21 -47.08 23.71
C LEU A 242 -37.22 -47.27 22.20
N LYS A 243 -37.19 -48.53 21.73
CA LYS A 243 -37.29 -48.82 20.29
C LYS A 243 -38.74 -48.59 19.80
N GLY A 244 -38.95 -47.57 19.05
CA GLY A 244 -40.27 -47.22 18.53
C GLY A 244 -40.30 -45.99 17.64
N ARG A 245 -41.51 -45.67 17.19
CA ARG A 245 -41.74 -44.63 16.19
C ARG A 245 -41.37 -43.21 16.66
N ASP A 246 -41.55 -42.95 17.94
CA ASP A 246 -41.30 -41.59 18.49
C ASP A 246 -39.87 -41.45 19.07
N SER A 247 -39.00 -42.49 18.91
CA SER A 247 -37.60 -42.40 19.37
C SER A 247 -36.82 -41.26 18.72
N GLY A 248 -37.02 -41.04 17.44
CA GLY A 248 -36.42 -39.89 16.70
C GLY A 248 -36.90 -38.56 17.25
N GLU A 249 -38.20 -38.42 17.50
CA GLU A 249 -38.71 -37.17 18.12
C GLU A 249 -38.13 -36.91 19.48
N ALA A 250 -38.10 -37.96 20.32
CA ALA A 250 -37.54 -37.86 21.68
C ALA A 250 -36.05 -37.49 21.63
N LEU A 251 -35.26 -38.16 20.81
CA LEU A 251 -33.82 -37.91 20.65
C LEU A 251 -33.52 -36.54 20.13
N PHE A 252 -34.26 -36.05 19.11
CA PHE A 252 -34.12 -34.72 18.58
C PHE A 252 -34.46 -33.64 19.61
N ARG A 253 -35.57 -33.82 20.35
CA ARG A 253 -36.00 -32.92 21.44
C ARG A 253 -35.00 -32.87 22.58
N LEU A 254 -34.49 -34.04 22.97
CA LEU A 254 -33.42 -34.15 23.97
C LEU A 254 -32.20 -33.31 23.58
N GLY A 255 -31.76 -33.48 22.31
CA GLY A 255 -30.67 -32.67 21.79
C GLY A 255 -30.94 -31.17 21.87
N LEU A 256 -32.15 -30.70 21.49
CA LEU A 256 -32.53 -29.31 21.58
C LEU A 256 -32.57 -28.75 23.02
N VAL A 257 -33.10 -29.50 23.97
CA VAL A 257 -33.14 -29.10 25.39
C VAL A 257 -31.73 -28.97 25.95
N ARG A 258 -30.88 -29.96 25.69
CA ARG A 258 -29.49 -29.91 26.15
C ARG A 258 -28.69 -28.79 25.49
N LEU A 259 -28.93 -28.48 24.21
CA LEU A 259 -28.26 -27.39 23.47
C LEU A 259 -28.70 -26.01 23.99
N ASN A 260 -30.04 -25.74 23.98
CA ASN A 260 -30.54 -24.38 24.13
C ASN A 260 -30.74 -23.97 25.60
N HIS A 261 -31.05 -24.92 26.49
CA HIS A 261 -31.43 -24.63 27.87
C HIS A 261 -30.41 -25.11 28.89
N LEU A 262 -29.93 -26.34 28.76
CA LEU A 262 -28.98 -26.92 29.70
C LEU A 262 -27.51 -26.61 29.34
N LYS A 263 -27.23 -26.08 28.12
CA LYS A 263 -25.88 -25.77 27.63
C LYS A 263 -24.89 -26.94 27.69
N GLN A 264 -25.40 -28.15 27.63
CA GLN A 264 -24.61 -29.39 27.65
C GLN A 264 -24.20 -29.77 26.24
N TYR A 265 -23.38 -28.92 25.61
CA TYR A 265 -23.11 -28.93 24.18
C TYR A 265 -22.55 -30.25 23.66
N ALA A 266 -21.53 -30.82 24.34
CA ALA A 266 -20.92 -32.08 23.91
C ALA A 266 -21.91 -33.24 23.90
N VAL A 267 -22.77 -33.32 24.93
CA VAL A 267 -23.79 -34.36 25.05
C VAL A 267 -24.89 -34.15 24.00
N ALA A 268 -25.33 -32.91 23.80
CA ALA A 268 -26.30 -32.57 22.78
C ALA A 268 -25.80 -32.92 21.35
N ALA A 269 -24.51 -32.72 21.06
CA ALA A 269 -23.90 -33.11 19.78
C ALA A 269 -24.02 -34.63 19.56
N GLY A 270 -23.78 -35.44 20.63
CA GLY A 270 -23.97 -36.87 20.57
C GLY A 270 -25.39 -37.29 20.19
N HIS A 271 -26.39 -36.63 20.78
CA HIS A 271 -27.80 -36.93 20.45
C HIS A 271 -28.20 -36.58 19.03
N PHE A 272 -27.72 -35.44 18.48
CA PHE A 272 -27.96 -35.09 17.09
C PHE A 272 -27.24 -35.99 16.09
N LYS A 273 -26.02 -36.44 16.45
CA LYS A 273 -25.26 -37.41 15.67
C LYS A 273 -26.00 -38.76 15.61
N ASP A 274 -26.46 -39.26 16.78
CA ASP A 274 -27.21 -40.50 16.91
C ASP A 274 -28.53 -40.42 16.17
N PHE A 275 -29.23 -39.28 16.27
CA PHE A 275 -30.45 -39.05 15.49
C PHE A 275 -30.18 -39.16 13.98
N SER A 276 -29.11 -38.49 13.48
CA SER A 276 -28.76 -38.51 12.06
C SER A 276 -28.36 -39.90 11.56
N ALA A 277 -27.78 -40.74 12.43
CA ALA A 277 -27.41 -42.12 12.12
C ALA A 277 -28.61 -43.07 12.14
N GLN A 278 -29.45 -42.97 13.17
CA GLN A 278 -30.57 -43.92 13.41
C GLN A 278 -31.81 -43.55 12.55
N HIS A 279 -31.99 -42.26 12.21
CA HIS A 279 -33.16 -41.73 11.48
C HIS A 279 -32.75 -41.08 10.16
N ALA A 280 -31.99 -41.85 9.36
CA ALA A 280 -31.37 -41.35 8.11
C ALA A 280 -32.30 -40.72 7.10
N ASN A 281 -33.58 -41.17 7.08
CA ASN A 281 -34.63 -40.69 6.16
C ASN A 281 -35.60 -39.70 6.81
N ASP A 282 -35.36 -39.27 8.05
CA ASP A 282 -36.23 -38.27 8.68
C ASP A 282 -35.96 -36.90 8.10
N ARG A 283 -37.05 -36.11 7.88
CA ARG A 283 -36.97 -34.73 7.37
C ARG A 283 -36.18 -33.77 8.27
N LYS A 284 -36.09 -34.11 9.58
CA LYS A 284 -35.30 -33.34 10.55
C LYS A 284 -33.80 -33.67 10.54
N LYS A 285 -33.36 -34.60 9.67
CA LYS A 285 -31.93 -34.97 9.60
C LYS A 285 -31.04 -33.75 9.26
N ALA A 286 -31.49 -32.89 8.36
CA ALA A 286 -30.79 -31.64 8.04
C ALA A 286 -30.67 -30.75 9.29
N ASP A 287 -31.80 -30.52 10.00
CA ASP A 287 -31.79 -29.72 11.24
C ASP A 287 -30.89 -30.35 12.33
N ALA A 288 -30.91 -31.71 12.45
CA ALA A 288 -30.04 -32.41 13.41
C ALA A 288 -28.54 -32.23 13.05
N THR A 289 -28.18 -32.37 11.79
CA THR A 289 -26.80 -32.14 11.32
C THR A 289 -26.35 -30.70 11.56
N PHE A 290 -27.23 -29.74 11.36
CA PHE A 290 -26.94 -28.33 11.65
C PHE A 290 -26.75 -28.12 13.17
N ASN A 291 -27.66 -28.67 13.98
CA ASN A 291 -27.59 -28.52 15.43
C ASN A 291 -26.37 -29.25 16.04
N GLU A 292 -25.94 -30.39 15.46
CA GLU A 292 -24.66 -31.01 15.81
C GLU A 292 -23.49 -30.04 15.62
N ALA A 293 -23.41 -29.39 14.47
CA ALA A 293 -22.38 -28.37 14.19
C ALA A 293 -22.49 -27.19 15.16
N LEU A 294 -23.72 -26.74 15.46
CA LEU A 294 -23.99 -25.63 16.36
C LEU A 294 -23.58 -25.96 17.80
N CYS A 295 -23.72 -27.23 18.23
CA CYS A 295 -23.22 -27.69 19.51
C CYS A 295 -21.70 -27.53 19.63
N TYR A 296 -20.94 -27.96 18.63
CA TYR A 296 -19.49 -27.78 18.60
C TYR A 296 -19.09 -26.31 18.53
N TYR A 297 -19.85 -25.47 17.80
CA TYR A 297 -19.66 -24.03 17.77
C TYR A 297 -19.78 -23.43 19.18
N HIS A 298 -20.88 -23.76 19.91
CA HIS A 298 -21.06 -23.24 21.26
C HIS A 298 -20.05 -23.81 22.27
N SER A 299 -19.66 -25.09 22.09
CA SER A 299 -18.63 -25.73 22.92
C SER A 299 -17.27 -25.04 22.75
N TYR A 300 -16.89 -24.65 21.50
CA TYR A 300 -15.70 -23.84 21.23
C TYR A 300 -15.74 -22.49 21.97
N TYR A 301 -16.86 -21.78 21.90
CA TYR A 301 -17.03 -20.52 22.64
C TYR A 301 -17.12 -20.71 24.16
N GLY A 302 -17.43 -21.93 24.63
CA GLY A 302 -17.37 -22.30 26.03
C GLY A 302 -15.96 -22.66 26.53
N GLY A 303 -14.92 -22.52 25.66
CA GLY A 303 -13.51 -22.75 26.02
C GLY A 303 -12.91 -24.10 25.54
N GLU A 304 -13.67 -24.93 24.83
CA GLU A 304 -13.20 -26.23 24.32
C GLU A 304 -12.59 -26.05 22.90
N GLU A 305 -11.37 -25.54 22.84
CA GLU A 305 -10.69 -25.19 21.54
C GLU A 305 -10.61 -26.34 20.54
N LYS A 306 -10.51 -27.60 21.04
CA LYS A 306 -10.50 -28.82 20.19
C LYS A 306 -11.70 -28.93 19.25
N HIS A 307 -12.83 -28.30 19.59
CA HIS A 307 -14.08 -28.40 18.83
C HIS A 307 -14.18 -27.42 17.66
N LEU A 308 -13.18 -26.50 17.50
CA LEU A 308 -13.14 -25.56 16.36
C LEU A 308 -13.15 -26.28 15.01
N ALA A 309 -12.27 -27.27 14.86
CA ALA A 309 -12.14 -28.00 13.59
C ALA A 309 -13.39 -28.85 13.28
N ASP A 310 -14.00 -29.45 14.28
CA ASP A 310 -15.23 -30.25 14.13
C ASP A 310 -16.42 -29.38 13.73
N ALA A 311 -16.58 -28.22 14.34
CA ALA A 311 -17.62 -27.26 13.98
C ALA A 311 -17.50 -26.83 12.52
N ILE A 312 -16.29 -26.44 12.08
CA ILE A 312 -16.04 -26.05 10.68
C ILE A 312 -16.41 -27.19 9.74
N ARG A 313 -15.89 -28.40 10.00
CA ARG A 313 -16.11 -29.58 9.17
C ARG A 313 -17.59 -29.92 9.03
N LEU A 314 -18.34 -29.83 10.13
CA LEU A 314 -19.76 -30.16 10.16
C LEU A 314 -20.62 -29.10 9.45
N PHE A 315 -20.34 -27.79 9.63
CA PHE A 315 -21.02 -26.76 8.87
C PHE A 315 -20.72 -26.87 7.38
N ASP A 316 -19.47 -27.17 7.00
CA ASP A 316 -19.11 -27.39 5.59
C ASP A 316 -19.82 -28.62 5.00
N ARG A 317 -19.88 -29.72 5.75
CA ARG A 317 -20.64 -30.92 5.36
C ARG A 317 -22.12 -30.61 5.22
N PHE A 318 -22.69 -29.83 6.14
CA PHE A 318 -24.08 -29.42 6.06
C PHE A 318 -24.34 -28.61 4.76
N THR A 319 -23.50 -27.61 4.50
CA THR A 319 -23.63 -26.75 3.32
C THR A 319 -23.51 -27.57 2.02
N ALA A 320 -22.61 -28.54 1.97
CA ALA A 320 -22.44 -29.41 0.82
C ALA A 320 -23.64 -30.36 0.60
N ALA A 321 -24.17 -30.94 1.69
CA ALA A 321 -25.26 -31.92 1.60
C ALA A 321 -26.65 -31.30 1.47
N TYR A 322 -26.83 -30.07 2.01
CA TYR A 322 -28.14 -29.41 2.13
C TYR A 322 -28.11 -27.98 1.60
N ASN A 323 -27.51 -27.76 0.44
CA ASN A 323 -27.31 -26.44 -0.17
C ASN A 323 -28.59 -25.63 -0.47
N LYS A 324 -29.77 -26.31 -0.55
CA LYS A 324 -31.08 -25.69 -0.76
C LYS A 324 -31.89 -25.53 0.54
N HIS A 325 -31.34 -25.91 1.67
CA HIS A 325 -32.02 -25.82 2.96
C HIS A 325 -31.99 -24.38 3.48
N ASP A 326 -33.02 -23.94 4.19
CA ASP A 326 -33.15 -22.58 4.73
C ASP A 326 -31.96 -22.20 5.64
N LEU A 327 -31.34 -23.17 6.32
CA LEU A 327 -30.17 -22.98 7.16
C LEU A 327 -28.83 -23.01 6.41
N ALA A 328 -28.82 -23.26 5.09
CA ALA A 328 -27.57 -23.40 4.34
C ALA A 328 -26.71 -22.12 4.40
N ALA A 329 -27.33 -20.95 4.21
CA ALA A 329 -26.66 -19.66 4.31
C ALA A 329 -26.11 -19.41 5.73
N VAL A 330 -26.87 -19.79 6.75
CA VAL A 330 -26.47 -19.67 8.17
C VAL A 330 -25.29 -20.58 8.49
N ALA A 331 -25.32 -21.83 8.01
CA ALA A 331 -24.21 -22.77 8.16
C ALA A 331 -22.93 -22.27 7.49
N GLN A 332 -23.05 -21.75 6.27
CA GLN A 332 -21.95 -21.15 5.52
C GLN A 332 -21.36 -19.94 6.26
N PHE A 333 -22.21 -19.11 6.83
CA PHE A 333 -21.78 -17.98 7.67
C PHE A 333 -21.00 -18.45 8.92
N TYR A 334 -21.53 -19.45 9.66
CA TYR A 334 -20.82 -19.96 10.83
C TYR A 334 -19.48 -20.61 10.46
N SER A 335 -19.43 -21.38 9.38
CA SER A 335 -18.18 -21.93 8.88
C SER A 335 -17.19 -20.82 8.55
N GLY A 336 -17.62 -19.78 7.81
CA GLY A 336 -16.77 -18.63 7.49
C GLY A 336 -16.27 -17.89 8.72
N LYS A 337 -17.13 -17.68 9.73
CA LYS A 337 -16.78 -17.04 10.99
C LYS A 337 -15.72 -17.84 11.77
N LEU A 338 -15.85 -19.17 11.82
CA LEU A 338 -14.85 -20.03 12.46
C LEU A 338 -13.54 -20.11 11.70
N GLN A 339 -13.58 -20.08 10.35
CA GLN A 339 -12.38 -19.96 9.50
C GLN A 339 -11.67 -18.63 9.77
N HIS A 340 -12.41 -17.53 9.88
CA HIS A 340 -11.88 -16.22 10.24
C HIS A 340 -11.17 -16.24 11.60
N ILE A 341 -11.79 -16.86 12.62
CA ILE A 341 -11.19 -17.04 13.94
C ILE A 341 -9.89 -17.86 13.86
N ARG A 342 -9.88 -18.91 13.05
CA ARG A 342 -8.69 -19.74 12.79
C ARG A 342 -7.61 -19.01 11.99
N LYS A 343 -7.88 -17.77 11.55
CA LYS A 343 -7.03 -16.96 10.70
C LYS A 343 -6.80 -17.53 9.28
N ASP A 344 -7.69 -18.41 8.85
CA ASP A 344 -7.74 -18.91 7.47
C ASP A 344 -8.61 -17.97 6.64
N TRP A 345 -8.01 -16.81 6.33
CA TRP A 345 -8.71 -15.71 5.66
C TRP A 345 -9.24 -16.10 4.29
N ALA A 346 -8.47 -16.91 3.55
CA ALA A 346 -8.88 -17.37 2.22
C ALA A 346 -10.13 -18.25 2.29
N ALA A 347 -10.16 -19.18 3.23
CA ALA A 347 -11.35 -20.02 3.46
C ALA A 347 -12.54 -19.20 3.95
N ALA A 348 -12.31 -18.21 4.82
CA ALA A 348 -13.35 -17.31 5.31
C ALA A 348 -13.96 -16.50 4.14
N ILE A 349 -13.14 -15.89 3.28
CA ILE A 349 -13.57 -15.17 2.08
C ILE A 349 -14.39 -16.07 1.17
N LYS A 350 -13.92 -17.30 0.92
CA LYS A 350 -14.63 -18.27 0.08
C LYS A 350 -16.04 -18.56 0.61
N ARG A 351 -16.24 -18.52 1.93
CA ARG A 351 -17.54 -18.72 2.58
C ARG A 351 -18.39 -17.45 2.58
N PHE A 352 -17.80 -16.29 2.85
CA PHE A 352 -18.53 -15.04 3.02
C PHE A 352 -18.98 -14.40 1.71
N LYS A 353 -18.12 -14.39 0.69
CA LYS A 353 -18.37 -13.67 -0.54
C LYS A 353 -19.68 -14.06 -1.24
N PRO A 354 -20.02 -15.37 -1.44
CA PRO A 354 -21.29 -15.77 -2.06
C PRO A 354 -22.52 -15.32 -1.26
N LEU A 355 -22.41 -15.23 0.07
CA LEU A 355 -23.50 -14.77 0.92
C LEU A 355 -23.76 -13.28 0.76
N VAL A 356 -22.71 -12.48 0.61
CA VAL A 356 -22.82 -11.04 0.34
C VAL A 356 -23.42 -10.80 -1.04
N ASP A 357 -22.96 -11.54 -2.03
CA ASP A 357 -23.42 -11.41 -3.42
C ASP A 357 -24.92 -11.77 -3.56
N SER A 358 -25.45 -12.65 -2.68
CA SER A 358 -26.89 -13.05 -2.67
C SER A 358 -27.86 -12.04 -2.05
N LYS A 359 -27.37 -10.88 -1.58
CA LYS A 359 -28.15 -9.80 -0.94
C LYS A 359 -29.05 -10.24 0.22
N ASN A 360 -28.59 -11.18 1.05
CA ASN A 360 -29.31 -11.63 2.22
C ASN A 360 -29.36 -10.54 3.33
N PRO A 361 -30.51 -10.13 3.85
CA PRO A 361 -30.65 -8.97 4.74
C PRO A 361 -30.02 -9.07 6.15
N ALA A 362 -29.56 -10.25 6.57
CA ALA A 362 -28.89 -10.44 7.88
C ALA A 362 -27.37 -10.14 7.88
N LEU A 363 -26.91 -9.24 7.02
CA LEU A 363 -25.55 -9.25 6.47
C LEU A 363 -24.55 -8.26 7.07
N ASP A 364 -24.91 -7.39 7.99
CA ASP A 364 -23.98 -6.34 8.44
C ASP A 364 -22.69 -6.93 9.04
N GLN A 365 -22.83 -7.90 9.97
CA GLN A 365 -21.65 -8.55 10.55
C GLN A 365 -20.82 -9.31 9.50
N LEU A 366 -21.47 -9.92 8.53
CA LEU A 366 -20.86 -10.67 7.43
C LEU A 366 -19.99 -9.75 6.56
N ILE A 367 -20.50 -8.56 6.19
CA ILE A 367 -19.80 -7.58 5.37
C ILE A 367 -18.55 -7.09 6.10
N PHE A 368 -18.67 -6.85 7.41
CA PHE A 368 -17.52 -6.48 8.25
C PHE A 368 -16.44 -7.56 8.26
N LEU A 369 -16.83 -8.82 8.56
CA LEU A 369 -15.90 -9.95 8.60
C LEU A 369 -15.24 -10.25 7.25
N LEU A 370 -15.97 -10.03 6.16
CA LEU A 370 -15.42 -10.16 4.82
C LEU A 370 -14.39 -9.07 4.54
N GLY A 371 -14.69 -7.82 4.91
CA GLY A 371 -13.76 -6.71 4.82
C GLY A 371 -12.49 -6.94 5.63
N ASP A 372 -12.65 -7.49 6.86
CA ASP A 372 -11.52 -7.82 7.72
C ASP A 372 -10.68 -8.97 7.16
N SER A 373 -11.33 -10.02 6.64
CA SER A 373 -10.60 -11.14 6.00
C SER A 373 -9.72 -10.67 4.83
N TYR A 374 -10.23 -9.77 3.97
CA TYR A 374 -9.43 -9.15 2.90
C TYR A 374 -8.33 -8.24 3.46
N HIS A 375 -8.61 -7.52 4.55
CA HIS A 375 -7.61 -6.67 5.21
C HIS A 375 -6.41 -7.48 5.69
N GLN A 376 -6.66 -8.61 6.35
CA GLN A 376 -5.63 -9.50 6.85
C GLN A 376 -4.80 -10.16 5.72
N GLN A 377 -5.40 -10.35 4.55
CA GLN A 377 -4.71 -10.80 3.34
C GLN A 377 -3.99 -9.66 2.58
N LYS A 378 -4.10 -8.42 3.06
CA LYS A 378 -3.60 -7.23 2.37
C LYS A 378 -4.19 -7.01 0.97
N ASP A 379 -5.37 -7.58 0.72
CA ASP A 379 -6.19 -7.23 -0.45
C ASP A 379 -6.92 -5.91 -0.15
N TRP A 380 -6.18 -4.83 -0.32
CA TRP A 380 -6.62 -3.51 0.09
C TRP A 380 -7.84 -3.02 -0.68
N VAL A 381 -7.96 -3.39 -1.96
CA VAL A 381 -9.08 -2.99 -2.82
C VAL A 381 -10.39 -3.57 -2.30
N ASN A 382 -10.43 -4.89 -2.07
CA ASN A 382 -11.62 -5.54 -1.54
C ASN A 382 -11.87 -5.18 -0.08
N SER A 383 -10.82 -5.03 0.72
CA SER A 383 -10.93 -4.56 2.10
C SER A 383 -11.63 -3.19 2.19
N ALA A 384 -11.14 -2.20 1.43
CA ALA A 384 -11.72 -0.87 1.39
C ALA A 384 -13.19 -0.89 0.94
N LYS A 385 -13.48 -1.67 -0.10
CA LYS A 385 -14.85 -1.85 -0.63
C LYS A 385 -15.81 -2.32 0.46
N TYR A 386 -15.49 -3.41 1.15
CA TYR A 386 -16.44 -4.02 2.08
C TYR A 386 -16.52 -3.28 3.41
N TYR A 387 -15.44 -2.71 3.91
CA TYR A 387 -15.50 -1.85 5.08
C TYR A 387 -16.32 -0.58 4.83
N THR A 388 -16.14 0.05 3.67
CA THR A 388 -16.95 1.21 3.27
C THR A 388 -18.42 0.83 3.12
N GLN A 389 -18.72 -0.30 2.47
CA GLN A 389 -20.08 -0.82 2.34
C GLN A 389 -20.73 -1.08 3.69
N PHE A 390 -19.98 -1.60 4.67
CA PHE A 390 -20.47 -1.81 6.03
C PHE A 390 -20.75 -0.51 6.75
N ALA A 391 -19.82 0.45 6.69
CA ALA A 391 -19.86 1.64 7.52
C ALA A 391 -20.83 2.71 6.99
N VAL A 392 -20.92 2.90 5.66
CA VAL A 392 -21.73 3.97 5.07
C VAL A 392 -23.22 3.75 5.32
N GLY A 393 -23.83 4.70 6.02
CA GLY A 393 -25.25 4.63 6.44
C GLY A 393 -25.48 3.82 7.72
N ASN A 394 -24.45 3.29 8.34
CA ASN A 394 -24.50 2.45 9.52
C ASN A 394 -23.57 2.93 10.64
N GLU A 395 -23.24 4.21 10.69
CA GLU A 395 -22.23 4.79 11.60
C GLU A 395 -22.54 4.63 13.10
N LYS A 396 -23.78 4.31 13.42
CA LYS A 396 -24.21 4.02 14.81
C LYS A 396 -24.10 2.53 15.18
N LYS A 397 -23.80 1.65 14.22
CA LYS A 397 -23.66 0.21 14.49
C LYS A 397 -22.33 -0.10 15.15
N LEU A 398 -22.33 -1.20 15.90
CA LEU A 398 -21.12 -1.75 16.49
C LEU A 398 -20.05 -1.98 15.40
N ASN A 399 -18.81 -1.59 15.65
CA ASN A 399 -17.66 -1.68 14.76
C ASN A 399 -17.68 -0.77 13.51
N ALA A 400 -18.61 0.18 13.42
CA ALA A 400 -18.63 1.13 12.30
C ALA A 400 -17.40 2.03 12.30
N ASP A 401 -16.93 2.41 13.47
CA ASP A 401 -15.70 3.17 13.67
C ASP A 401 -14.45 2.38 13.24
N VAL A 402 -14.37 1.09 13.62
CA VAL A 402 -13.30 0.20 13.16
C VAL A 402 -13.32 0.05 11.64
N ALA A 403 -14.51 -0.11 11.06
CA ALA A 403 -14.65 -0.26 9.61
C ALA A 403 -14.22 1.01 8.87
N LEU A 404 -14.60 2.21 9.35
CA LEU A 404 -14.18 3.48 8.76
C LEU A 404 -12.66 3.67 8.87
N HIS A 405 -12.10 3.37 10.03
CA HIS A 405 -10.64 3.42 10.22
C HIS A 405 -9.91 2.49 9.25
N ASN A 406 -10.34 1.21 9.20
CA ASN A 406 -9.68 0.22 8.36
C ASN A 406 -9.94 0.43 6.86
N ALA A 407 -11.08 1.04 6.47
CA ALA A 407 -11.30 1.50 5.11
C ALA A 407 -10.27 2.56 4.72
N GLY A 408 -10.05 3.55 5.57
CA GLY A 408 -9.02 4.56 5.37
C GLY A 408 -7.62 3.96 5.24
N VAL A 409 -7.26 3.01 6.12
CA VAL A 409 -6.00 2.27 6.04
C VAL A 409 -5.89 1.50 4.71
N ALA A 410 -6.96 0.83 4.30
CA ALA A 410 -6.95 0.04 3.08
C ALA A 410 -6.78 0.92 1.83
N TYR A 411 -7.51 2.03 1.73
CA TYR A 411 -7.34 3.00 0.64
C TYR A 411 -5.92 3.57 0.57
N SER A 412 -5.30 3.85 1.71
CA SER A 412 -3.92 4.38 1.78
C SER A 412 -2.86 3.37 1.38
N ASN A 413 -3.13 2.05 1.53
CA ASN A 413 -2.15 0.99 1.27
C ASN A 413 -2.33 0.31 -0.10
N MET A 414 -3.21 0.80 -0.97
CA MET A 414 -3.33 0.30 -2.35
C MET A 414 -2.02 0.53 -3.12
N ARG A 415 -1.78 -0.24 -4.16
CA ARG A 415 -0.61 -0.05 -5.04
C ARG A 415 -0.53 1.38 -5.58
N GLU A 416 -1.67 1.95 -5.93
CA GLU A 416 -1.87 3.37 -6.19
C GLU A 416 -2.81 3.88 -5.09
N PRO A 417 -2.31 4.60 -4.08
CA PRO A 417 -3.10 5.02 -2.94
C PRO A 417 -4.29 5.91 -3.34
N ASP A 418 -5.46 5.53 -2.89
CA ASP A 418 -6.68 6.34 -3.07
C ASP A 418 -6.85 7.31 -1.88
N TYR A 419 -6.01 8.32 -1.82
CA TYR A 419 -6.04 9.29 -0.73
C TYR A 419 -7.36 10.04 -0.63
N LYS A 420 -8.08 10.23 -1.72
CA LYS A 420 -9.39 10.89 -1.70
C LYS A 420 -10.38 10.11 -0.84
N ASN A 421 -10.51 8.81 -1.07
CA ASN A 421 -11.42 7.97 -0.31
C ASN A 421 -10.88 7.63 1.09
N ALA A 422 -9.55 7.57 1.28
CA ALA A 422 -8.95 7.44 2.59
C ALA A 422 -9.29 8.64 3.49
N ILE A 423 -9.12 9.86 3.00
CA ILE A 423 -9.48 11.10 3.70
C ILE A 423 -10.97 11.08 4.06
N ALA A 424 -11.85 10.80 3.08
CA ALA A 424 -13.29 10.76 3.31
C ALA A 424 -13.69 9.74 4.40
N ALA A 425 -13.04 8.59 4.48
CA ALA A 425 -13.28 7.58 5.50
C ALA A 425 -12.86 8.07 6.90
N TYR A 426 -11.68 8.66 7.02
CA TYR A 426 -11.19 9.18 8.29
C TYR A 426 -11.98 10.41 8.78
N GLU A 427 -12.33 11.34 7.88
CA GLU A 427 -13.18 12.49 8.22
C GLU A 427 -14.57 12.05 8.67
N ARG A 428 -15.13 11.01 8.03
CA ARG A 428 -16.40 10.44 8.43
C ARG A 428 -16.32 9.76 9.80
N LEU A 429 -15.21 9.07 10.08
CA LEU A 429 -14.94 8.51 11.41
C LEU A 429 -14.92 9.63 12.47
N GLU A 430 -14.19 10.72 12.23
CA GLU A 430 -14.12 11.87 13.14
C GLU A 430 -15.50 12.50 13.37
N ALA A 431 -16.26 12.71 12.29
CA ALA A 431 -17.54 13.41 12.35
C ALA A 431 -18.68 12.58 12.97
N ARG A 432 -18.67 11.25 12.76
CA ARG A 432 -19.80 10.38 13.12
C ARG A 432 -19.53 9.47 14.31
N CYS A 433 -18.25 9.23 14.62
CA CYS A 433 -17.81 8.36 15.70
C CYS A 433 -16.81 9.09 16.62
N ALA A 434 -17.08 10.34 16.97
CA ALA A 434 -16.16 11.21 17.71
C ALA A 434 -15.65 10.62 19.06
N GLY A 435 -16.40 9.70 19.67
CA GLY A 435 -16.00 9.00 20.91
C GLY A 435 -15.18 7.73 20.67
N SER A 436 -14.86 7.39 19.43
CA SER A 436 -14.10 6.18 19.11
C SER A 436 -12.63 6.32 19.51
N PRO A 437 -11.98 5.26 20.03
CA PRO A 437 -10.54 5.22 20.29
C PRO A 437 -9.70 5.36 19.01
N HIS A 438 -10.31 5.15 17.83
CA HIS A 438 -9.63 5.23 16.54
C HIS A 438 -9.52 6.64 15.98
N VAL A 439 -10.19 7.65 16.57
CA VAL A 439 -10.20 9.05 16.08
C VAL A 439 -8.78 9.63 16.06
N ALA A 440 -8.00 9.46 17.12
CA ALA A 440 -6.63 9.97 17.16
C ALA A 440 -5.73 9.32 16.09
N SER A 441 -5.91 8.01 15.84
CA SER A 441 -5.21 7.32 14.76
C SER A 441 -5.62 7.85 13.38
N ALA A 442 -6.91 8.08 13.17
CA ALA A 442 -7.42 8.67 11.93
C ALA A 442 -6.87 10.09 11.72
N GLN A 443 -6.82 10.91 12.75
CA GLN A 443 -6.24 12.26 12.71
C GLN A 443 -4.75 12.23 12.35
N LEU A 444 -3.98 11.29 12.92
CA LEU A 444 -2.59 11.09 12.55
C LEU A 444 -2.44 10.69 11.06
N LYS A 445 -3.24 9.72 10.61
CA LYS A 445 -3.23 9.27 9.22
C LYS A 445 -3.63 10.37 8.24
N LEU A 446 -4.66 11.16 8.58
CA LEU A 446 -5.04 12.35 7.80
C LEU A 446 -3.88 13.33 7.67
N GLY A 447 -3.18 13.59 8.78
CA GLY A 447 -2.01 14.45 8.77
C GLY A 447 -0.91 13.93 7.86
N ILE A 448 -0.60 12.64 7.95
CA ILE A 448 0.42 11.99 7.11
C ILE A 448 0.02 12.04 5.63
N ILE A 449 -1.22 11.70 5.28
CA ILE A 449 -1.71 11.73 3.89
C ILE A 449 -1.62 13.14 3.30
N HIS A 450 -2.01 14.17 4.06
CA HIS A 450 -1.87 15.55 3.59
C HIS A 450 -0.41 15.96 3.45
N TYR A 451 0.44 15.51 4.36
CA TYR A 451 1.89 15.75 4.30
C TYR A 451 2.52 15.11 3.05
N GLU A 452 2.28 13.82 2.80
CA GLU A 452 2.78 13.11 1.62
C GLU A 452 2.26 13.69 0.29
N ALA A 453 1.07 14.28 0.32
CA ALA A 453 0.50 14.99 -0.83
C ALA A 453 1.01 16.43 -0.99
N GLY A 454 1.99 16.86 -0.20
CA GLY A 454 2.54 18.22 -0.22
C GLY A 454 1.59 19.31 0.30
N ARG A 455 0.48 18.92 0.93
CA ARG A 455 -0.51 19.83 1.53
C ARG A 455 -0.18 20.09 3.00
N PHE A 456 0.92 20.79 3.26
CA PHE A 456 1.50 20.92 4.58
C PHE A 456 0.62 21.71 5.58
N GLU A 457 -0.12 22.72 5.13
CA GLU A 457 -1.02 23.47 6.01
C GLU A 457 -2.25 22.64 6.40
N GLU A 458 -2.79 21.84 5.46
CA GLU A 458 -3.87 20.91 5.74
C GLU A 458 -3.41 19.77 6.66
N ALA A 459 -2.18 19.30 6.54
CA ALA A 459 -1.62 18.26 7.39
C ALA A 459 -1.62 18.64 8.87
N LYS A 460 -1.31 19.89 9.19
CA LYS A 460 -1.21 20.38 10.58
C LYS A 460 -2.54 20.37 11.32
N ARG A 461 -3.65 20.55 10.62
CA ARG A 461 -4.99 20.65 11.25
C ARG A 461 -5.40 19.37 11.99
N PRO A 462 -5.41 18.17 11.38
CA PRO A 462 -5.74 16.95 12.08
C PRO A 462 -4.69 16.59 13.14
N LEU A 463 -3.39 16.81 12.89
CA LEU A 463 -2.32 16.55 13.86
C LEU A 463 -2.48 17.37 15.16
N ALA A 464 -2.96 18.61 15.05
CA ALA A 464 -3.19 19.48 16.21
C ALA A 464 -4.36 19.02 17.09
N LYS A 465 -5.32 18.27 16.54
CA LYS A 465 -6.50 17.77 17.28
C LYS A 465 -6.16 16.62 18.22
N ILE A 466 -5.03 15.94 18.02
CA ILE A 466 -4.63 14.81 18.87
C ILE A 466 -4.31 15.31 20.26
N PRO A 467 -4.98 14.79 21.32
CA PRO A 467 -4.79 15.27 22.69
C PRO A 467 -3.35 15.15 23.17
N ALA A 468 -2.93 16.09 24.00
CA ALA A 468 -1.55 16.18 24.50
C ALA A 468 -1.09 14.93 25.29
N ASN A 469 -2.03 14.24 25.94
CA ASN A 469 -1.79 13.03 26.72
C ASN A 469 -1.96 11.73 25.92
N HIS A 470 -2.29 11.81 24.62
CA HIS A 470 -2.46 10.63 23.81
C HIS A 470 -1.11 10.05 23.36
N THR A 471 -1.01 8.72 23.27
CA THR A 471 0.23 8.01 22.86
C THR A 471 0.76 8.45 21.49
N LEU A 472 -0.14 8.76 20.55
CA LEU A 472 0.21 9.20 19.19
C LEU A 472 0.58 10.69 19.10
N LYS A 473 0.59 11.42 20.22
CA LYS A 473 0.90 12.86 20.20
C LYS A 473 2.35 13.14 19.80
N ALA A 474 3.26 12.27 20.14
CA ALA A 474 4.66 12.39 19.75
C ALA A 474 4.83 12.30 18.22
N ASP A 475 4.20 11.30 17.61
CA ASP A 475 4.20 11.13 16.15
C ASP A 475 3.54 12.31 15.44
N ALA A 476 2.41 12.79 15.98
CA ALA A 476 1.72 13.95 15.43
C ALA A 476 2.56 15.22 15.45
N ASP A 477 3.26 15.48 16.56
CA ASP A 477 4.17 16.64 16.68
C ASP A 477 5.37 16.48 15.76
N TYR A 478 5.88 15.26 15.60
CA TYR A 478 6.96 14.96 14.66
C TYR A 478 6.57 15.26 13.21
N PHE A 479 5.45 14.73 12.73
CA PHE A 479 4.95 15.05 11.38
C PHE A 479 4.54 16.52 11.23
N SER A 480 4.06 17.15 12.30
CA SER A 480 3.78 18.58 12.29
C SER A 480 5.05 19.45 12.17
N ALA A 481 6.18 18.98 12.72
CA ALA A 481 7.47 19.64 12.56
C ALA A 481 7.99 19.47 11.12
N TRP A 482 7.89 18.27 10.56
CA TRP A 482 8.20 18.00 9.15
C TRP A 482 7.36 18.84 8.19
N ALA A 483 6.05 18.94 8.44
CA ALA A 483 5.18 19.78 7.63
C ALA A 483 5.57 21.28 7.66
N GLU A 484 6.15 21.77 8.75
CA GLU A 484 6.73 23.13 8.79
C GLU A 484 8.02 23.21 7.98
N LEU A 485 8.88 22.18 8.07
CA LEU A 485 10.18 22.16 7.37
C LEU A 485 9.96 22.18 5.85
N ASP A 486 9.19 21.22 5.35
CA ASP A 486 8.95 21.07 3.92
C ASP A 486 8.06 22.19 3.33
N ASN A 487 7.31 22.88 4.21
CA ASN A 487 6.57 24.10 3.85
C ASN A 487 7.46 25.37 3.82
N GLY A 488 8.78 25.23 3.86
CA GLY A 488 9.72 26.33 3.81
C GLY A 488 9.73 27.21 5.08
N LYS A 489 9.32 26.66 6.22
CA LYS A 489 9.32 27.34 7.53
C LYS A 489 10.28 26.68 8.51
N PRO A 490 11.57 26.56 8.19
CA PRO A 490 12.53 25.77 8.95
C PRO A 490 12.72 26.26 10.39
N ALA A 491 12.64 27.56 10.65
CA ALA A 491 12.70 28.10 12.01
C ALA A 491 11.54 27.64 12.90
N ASN A 492 10.34 27.42 12.33
CA ASN A 492 9.21 26.85 13.05
C ASN A 492 9.41 25.37 13.29
N ALA A 493 9.91 24.63 12.30
CA ALA A 493 10.24 23.23 12.39
C ALA A 493 11.26 22.97 13.52
N ALA A 494 12.34 23.72 13.54
CA ALA A 494 13.39 23.64 14.58
C ALA A 494 12.81 23.78 15.98
N ARG A 495 11.95 24.79 16.19
CA ARG A 495 11.26 24.98 17.49
C ARG A 495 10.37 23.79 17.86
N LYS A 496 9.63 23.24 16.90
CA LYS A 496 8.76 22.08 17.16
C LYS A 496 9.56 20.82 17.48
N PHE A 497 10.62 20.53 16.72
CA PHE A 497 11.51 19.40 17.01
C PHE A 497 12.15 19.56 18.40
N LYS A 498 12.61 20.76 18.75
CA LYS A 498 13.15 21.05 20.09
C LYS A 498 12.14 20.75 21.20
N VAL A 499 10.91 21.29 21.08
CA VAL A 499 9.85 21.06 22.07
C VAL A 499 9.49 19.59 22.19
N LEU A 500 9.40 18.88 21.05
CA LEU A 500 9.13 17.45 21.02
C LEU A 500 10.24 16.67 21.76
N ARG A 501 11.50 16.91 21.42
CA ARG A 501 12.67 16.29 22.05
C ARG A 501 12.69 16.51 23.54
N GLU A 502 12.54 17.76 23.99
CA GLU A 502 12.55 18.11 25.42
C GLU A 502 11.41 17.43 26.18
N ARG A 503 10.22 17.30 25.58
CA ARG A 503 9.10 16.59 26.19
C ARG A 503 9.37 15.10 26.31
N LEU A 504 9.90 14.46 25.25
CA LEU A 504 10.20 13.02 25.22
C LEU A 504 11.33 12.66 26.19
N THR A 505 12.36 13.49 26.28
CA THR A 505 13.48 13.28 27.23
C THR A 505 12.99 13.25 28.68
N ARG A 506 11.96 14.06 29.02
CA ARG A 506 11.40 14.08 30.40
C ARG A 506 10.53 12.85 30.70
N SER A 507 9.99 12.18 29.67
CA SER A 507 9.05 11.07 29.83
C SER A 507 9.67 9.69 29.73
N ASP A 508 10.97 9.60 29.44
CA ASP A 508 11.75 8.36 29.24
C ASP A 508 11.13 7.41 28.18
N ALA A 509 10.30 7.98 27.29
CA ALA A 509 9.55 7.23 26.29
C ALA A 509 10.13 7.46 24.88
N GLN A 510 10.27 6.40 24.10
CA GLN A 510 10.61 6.42 22.67
C GLN A 510 11.97 7.04 22.33
N SER A 511 13.05 6.38 22.71
CA SER A 511 14.44 6.80 22.43
C SER A 511 14.71 7.14 20.95
N GLY A 512 14.12 6.42 20.00
CA GLY A 512 14.29 6.69 18.56
C GLY A 512 13.80 8.08 18.15
N LEU A 513 12.60 8.49 18.56
CA LEU A 513 12.06 9.82 18.24
C LEU A 513 12.84 10.95 18.95
N ILE A 514 13.48 10.68 20.11
CA ILE A 514 14.35 11.66 20.76
C ILE A 514 15.56 11.96 19.87
N ALA A 515 16.24 10.91 19.41
CA ALA A 515 17.41 11.03 18.54
C ALA A 515 17.05 11.71 17.21
N GLU A 516 15.97 11.27 16.56
CA GLU A 516 15.52 11.87 15.32
C GLU A 516 15.11 13.34 15.47
N SER A 517 14.35 13.67 16.52
CA SER A 517 13.97 15.07 16.78
C SER A 517 15.19 15.94 17.07
N HIS A 518 16.25 15.39 17.67
CA HIS A 518 17.49 16.08 17.91
C HIS A 518 18.24 16.36 16.60
N LEU A 519 18.37 15.36 15.77
CA LEU A 519 18.98 15.49 14.44
C LEU A 519 18.24 16.52 13.57
N TYR A 520 16.93 16.34 13.42
CA TYR A 520 16.13 17.19 12.53
C TYR A 520 15.89 18.60 13.08
N GLN A 521 16.04 18.81 14.40
CA GLN A 521 16.16 20.15 14.95
C GLN A 521 17.40 20.85 14.36
N GLY A 522 18.55 20.19 14.40
CA GLY A 522 19.80 20.76 13.88
C GLY A 522 19.76 20.98 12.36
N ILE A 523 19.16 20.08 11.60
CA ILE A 523 18.97 20.25 10.16
C ILE A 523 18.03 21.43 9.86
N ALA A 524 16.91 21.53 10.59
CA ALA A 524 15.98 22.65 10.43
C ALA A 524 16.60 24.00 10.83
N GLU A 525 17.49 24.03 11.83
CA GLU A 525 18.29 25.22 12.18
C GLU A 525 19.24 25.59 11.04
N PHE A 526 19.85 24.61 10.36
CA PHE A 526 20.68 24.82 9.19
C PHE A 526 19.88 25.45 8.05
N GLU A 527 18.74 24.86 7.68
CA GLU A 527 17.84 25.39 6.65
C GLU A 527 17.32 26.80 6.98
N ALA A 528 17.16 27.09 8.28
CA ALA A 528 16.81 28.42 8.78
C ALA A 528 18.00 29.42 8.75
N ARG A 529 19.16 29.02 8.24
CA ARG A 529 20.43 29.75 8.24
C ARG A 529 20.92 30.10 9.65
N GLN A 530 20.51 29.34 10.67
CA GLN A 530 20.98 29.50 12.04
C GLN A 530 22.19 28.57 12.28
N PHE A 531 23.24 28.75 11.47
CA PHE A 531 24.38 27.83 11.38
C PHE A 531 25.08 27.55 12.72
N GLY A 532 25.22 28.55 13.54
CA GLY A 532 25.81 28.38 14.86
C GLY A 532 24.96 27.53 15.81
N ALA A 533 23.64 27.71 15.79
CA ALA A 533 22.71 26.87 16.55
C ALA A 533 22.68 25.43 16.00
N SER A 534 22.63 25.28 14.67
CA SER A 534 22.71 24.00 14.01
C SER A 534 23.97 23.22 14.40
N ALA A 535 25.14 23.84 14.32
CA ALA A 535 26.39 23.21 14.71
C ALA A 535 26.37 22.75 16.17
N GLN A 536 25.88 23.57 17.08
CA GLN A 536 25.75 23.21 18.49
C GLN A 536 24.79 22.06 18.73
N THR A 537 23.63 22.09 18.05
CA THR A 537 22.61 21.06 18.17
C THR A 537 23.10 19.72 17.59
N LEU A 538 23.71 19.73 16.39
CA LEU A 538 24.22 18.53 15.75
C LEU A 538 25.43 17.91 16.50
N ALA A 539 26.33 18.74 17.01
CA ALA A 539 27.43 18.25 17.87
C ALA A 539 26.90 17.59 19.15
N SER A 540 25.86 18.18 19.74
CA SER A 540 25.17 17.62 20.89
C SER A 540 24.44 16.33 20.58
N PHE A 541 23.85 16.24 19.39
CA PHE A 541 23.23 15.02 18.88
C PHE A 541 24.26 13.88 18.75
N LEU A 542 25.38 14.12 18.10
CA LEU A 542 26.44 13.12 17.93
C LEU A 542 27.02 12.65 19.26
N LYS A 543 27.18 13.56 20.22
CA LYS A 543 27.64 13.21 21.55
C LYS A 543 26.65 12.31 22.30
N ALA A 544 25.35 12.51 22.12
CA ALA A 544 24.32 11.79 22.85
C ALA A 544 23.89 10.50 22.15
N HIS A 545 24.11 10.39 20.83
CA HIS A 545 23.56 9.35 19.96
C HIS A 545 24.58 8.88 18.90
N ASP A 546 25.83 8.67 19.31
CA ASP A 546 26.96 8.30 18.44
C ASP A 546 26.78 6.99 17.69
N SER A 547 26.04 6.06 18.25
CA SER A 547 25.71 4.77 17.64
C SER A 547 24.36 4.73 16.89
N HIS A 548 23.69 5.86 16.74
CA HIS A 548 22.41 5.93 16.04
C HIS A 548 22.60 5.72 14.53
N GLU A 549 21.66 5.03 13.87
CA GLU A 549 21.73 4.75 12.42
C GLU A 549 21.92 5.98 11.55
N LYS A 550 21.49 7.16 12.02
CA LYS A 550 21.61 8.45 11.34
C LYS A 550 22.78 9.31 11.88
N ALA A 551 23.72 8.73 12.63
CA ALA A 551 24.87 9.48 13.11
C ALA A 551 25.71 10.07 11.98
N ASP A 552 25.89 9.32 10.90
CA ASP A 552 26.58 9.80 9.70
C ASP A 552 25.89 11.02 9.07
N GLU A 553 24.55 11.03 9.02
CA GLU A 553 23.78 12.19 8.55
C GLU A 553 23.99 13.41 9.46
N GLY A 554 24.01 13.17 10.77
CA GLY A 554 24.31 14.21 11.75
C GLY A 554 25.71 14.79 11.59
N ALA A 555 26.72 13.94 11.42
CA ALA A 555 28.11 14.35 11.19
C ALA A 555 28.28 15.12 9.88
N PHE A 556 27.62 14.68 8.83
CA PHE A 556 27.63 15.36 7.54
C PHE A 556 27.01 16.76 7.62
N ASN A 557 25.82 16.88 8.21
CA ASN A 557 25.17 18.19 8.38
C ASN A 557 25.90 19.10 9.35
N LEU A 558 26.56 18.56 10.39
CA LEU A 558 27.47 19.33 11.26
C LEU A 558 28.62 19.91 10.45
N GLY A 559 29.22 19.10 9.57
CA GLY A 559 30.27 19.55 8.66
C GLY A 559 29.79 20.72 7.78
N LEU A 560 28.58 20.58 7.19
CA LEU A 560 27.98 21.67 6.39
C LEU A 560 27.76 22.95 7.20
N ALA A 561 27.27 22.81 8.44
CA ALA A 561 27.08 23.97 9.31
C ALA A 561 28.41 24.70 9.62
N HIS A 562 29.48 23.95 9.87
CA HIS A 562 30.83 24.52 10.03
C HIS A 562 31.37 25.13 8.74
N MET A 563 31.04 24.58 7.55
CA MET A 563 31.39 25.17 6.25
C MET A 563 30.81 26.58 6.11
N GLU A 564 29.48 26.72 6.37
CA GLU A 564 28.78 28.00 6.32
C GLU A 564 29.34 29.05 7.33
N LEU A 565 29.93 28.58 8.42
CA LEU A 565 30.62 29.41 9.42
C LEU A 565 32.07 29.67 9.02
N SER A 566 32.55 29.16 7.90
CA SER A 566 33.97 29.22 7.48
C SER A 566 34.94 28.57 8.49
N GLN A 567 34.44 27.61 9.26
CA GLN A 567 35.18 26.83 10.22
C GLN A 567 35.73 25.55 9.59
N TRP A 568 36.64 25.70 8.64
CA TRP A 568 37.07 24.65 7.70
C TRP A 568 37.61 23.39 8.40
N ASP A 569 38.48 23.50 9.37
CA ASP A 569 39.06 22.34 10.07
C ASP A 569 38.00 21.60 10.90
N GLN A 570 37.04 22.32 11.51
CA GLN A 570 35.92 21.71 12.21
C GLN A 570 34.94 21.02 11.26
N ALA A 571 34.75 21.61 10.08
CA ALA A 571 33.93 21.00 9.03
C ALA A 571 34.52 19.67 8.60
N ILE A 572 35.82 19.64 8.29
CA ILE A 572 36.53 18.44 7.86
C ILE A 572 36.49 17.35 8.93
N GLY A 573 36.82 17.77 10.21
CA GLY A 573 36.73 16.87 11.36
C GLY A 573 35.32 16.27 11.56
N SER A 574 34.28 16.99 11.17
CA SER A 574 32.90 16.47 11.20
C SER A 574 32.63 15.49 10.04
N PHE A 575 33.09 15.81 8.83
CA PHE A 575 32.97 14.89 7.69
C PHE A 575 33.77 13.61 7.88
N ASP A 576 34.87 13.65 8.59
CA ASP A 576 35.68 12.46 8.90
C ASP A 576 34.98 11.49 9.87
N GLN A 577 34.00 11.96 10.66
CA GLN A 577 33.16 11.11 11.50
C GLN A 577 32.16 10.28 10.70
N VAL A 578 31.92 10.64 9.43
CA VAL A 578 31.08 9.82 8.55
C VAL A 578 31.79 8.51 8.24
N ALA A 579 31.18 7.41 8.61
CA ALA A 579 31.78 6.08 8.48
C ALA A 579 32.21 5.75 7.04
N ALA A 580 33.32 5.05 6.89
CA ALA A 580 33.86 4.70 5.56
C ALA A 580 32.88 3.85 4.72
N ALA A 581 32.03 3.05 5.38
CA ALA A 581 31.00 2.24 4.72
C ALA A 581 29.67 2.99 4.51
N SER A 582 29.57 4.23 4.92
CA SER A 582 28.36 5.05 4.82
C SER A 582 27.99 5.32 3.35
N PRO A 583 26.70 5.28 3.01
CA PRO A 583 26.24 5.63 1.66
C PRO A 583 26.46 7.11 1.30
N ILE A 584 26.80 7.97 2.27
CA ILE A 584 27.09 9.38 2.05
C ILE A 584 28.59 9.73 2.26
N ARG A 585 29.47 8.73 2.41
CA ARG A 585 30.92 8.96 2.58
C ARG A 585 31.52 9.68 1.38
N ASP A 586 31.09 9.38 0.18
CA ASP A 586 31.51 10.06 -1.04
C ASP A 586 31.18 11.56 -1.02
N ARG A 587 30.00 11.92 -0.51
CA ARG A 587 29.61 13.33 -0.31
C ARG A 587 30.48 14.01 0.74
N ALA A 588 30.77 13.32 1.85
CA ALA A 588 31.63 13.84 2.91
C ALA A 588 33.06 14.10 2.40
N LEU A 589 33.62 13.17 1.65
CA LEU A 589 34.94 13.31 0.99
C LEU A 589 34.97 14.51 0.03
N TYR A 590 33.92 14.64 -0.79
CA TYR A 590 33.83 15.76 -1.72
C TYR A 590 33.78 17.12 -0.99
N GLN A 591 32.95 17.20 0.07
CA GLN A 591 32.88 18.43 0.88
C GLN A 591 34.16 18.70 1.68
N SER A 592 34.86 17.67 2.16
CA SER A 592 36.16 17.84 2.80
C SER A 592 37.18 18.43 1.83
N ALA A 593 37.21 17.90 0.59
CA ALA A 593 38.09 18.44 -0.44
C ALA A 593 37.78 19.92 -0.74
N TRP A 594 36.48 20.24 -0.88
CA TRP A 594 36.01 21.59 -1.12
C TRP A 594 36.36 22.53 0.07
N GLY A 595 36.19 22.03 1.30
CA GLY A 595 36.58 22.75 2.51
C GLY A 595 38.08 23.11 2.53
N LYS A 596 38.96 22.18 2.17
CA LYS A 596 40.40 22.42 2.04
C LYS A 596 40.70 23.46 0.96
N ARG A 597 40.08 23.40 -0.17
CA ARG A 597 40.23 24.41 -1.23
C ARG A 597 39.76 25.81 -0.76
N SER A 598 38.59 25.85 -0.11
CA SER A 598 38.03 27.12 0.43
C SER A 598 38.90 27.74 1.53
N ALA A 599 39.65 26.90 2.29
CA ALA A 599 40.66 27.34 3.25
C ALA A 599 41.95 27.82 2.57
N GLY A 600 42.09 27.79 1.27
CA GLY A 600 43.34 28.06 0.53
C GLY A 600 44.35 26.93 0.56
N GLN A 601 44.01 25.78 1.12
CA GLN A 601 44.88 24.60 1.29
C GLN A 601 44.64 23.63 0.10
N HIS A 602 44.86 24.11 -1.15
CA HIS A 602 44.47 23.41 -2.35
C HIS A 602 45.10 22.00 -2.44
N ALA A 603 46.41 21.88 -2.17
CA ALA A 603 47.10 20.61 -2.21
C ALA A 603 46.53 19.57 -1.23
N ASP A 604 46.05 20.00 -0.05
CA ASP A 604 45.48 19.13 0.97
C ASP A 604 44.11 18.56 0.58
N SER A 605 43.48 19.06 -0.50
CA SER A 605 42.24 18.48 -1.04
C SER A 605 42.46 17.20 -1.82
N ILE A 606 43.67 16.98 -2.34
CA ILE A 606 44.02 15.86 -3.24
C ILE A 606 43.68 14.47 -2.63
N PRO A 607 44.03 14.14 -1.38
CA PRO A 607 43.75 12.87 -0.75
C PRO A 607 42.25 12.54 -0.75
N PHE A 608 41.39 13.52 -0.48
CA PHE A 608 39.95 13.34 -0.40
C PHE A 608 39.34 13.00 -1.76
N TYR A 609 39.74 13.75 -2.81
CA TYR A 609 39.29 13.42 -4.16
C TYR A 609 39.80 12.06 -4.63
N LYS A 610 41.07 11.70 -4.32
CA LYS A 610 41.62 10.39 -4.67
C LYS A 610 40.87 9.26 -3.97
N GLU A 611 40.60 9.40 -2.67
CA GLU A 611 39.82 8.42 -1.92
C GLU A 611 38.40 8.25 -2.50
N LEU A 612 37.77 9.35 -2.90
CA LEU A 612 36.45 9.31 -3.54
C LEU A 612 36.50 8.52 -4.84
N LEU A 613 37.48 8.83 -5.71
CA LEU A 613 37.62 8.15 -7.01
C LEU A 613 37.95 6.67 -6.88
N GLU A 614 38.77 6.27 -5.91
CA GLU A 614 39.21 4.90 -5.68
C GLU A 614 38.15 4.05 -4.99
N LYS A 615 37.58 4.57 -3.88
CA LYS A 615 36.67 3.79 -3.03
C LYS A 615 35.20 3.93 -3.41
N HIS A 616 34.83 5.01 -4.11
CA HIS A 616 33.44 5.26 -4.50
C HIS A 616 33.23 5.46 -6.01
N PRO A 617 33.74 4.55 -6.88
CA PRO A 617 33.72 4.72 -8.34
C PRO A 617 32.33 4.79 -8.97
N ARG A 618 31.28 4.45 -8.21
CA ARG A 618 29.87 4.54 -8.64
C ARG A 618 29.17 5.81 -8.12
N SER A 619 29.85 6.66 -7.38
CA SER A 619 29.31 7.93 -6.91
C SER A 619 28.90 8.82 -8.09
N GLN A 620 27.83 9.56 -7.93
CA GLN A 620 27.43 10.61 -8.88
C GLN A 620 28.44 11.76 -8.93
N LEU A 621 29.27 11.92 -7.88
CA LEU A 621 30.27 12.97 -7.74
C LEU A 621 31.62 12.61 -8.39
N VAL A 622 31.80 11.37 -8.84
CA VAL A 622 33.09 10.85 -9.33
C VAL A 622 33.64 11.66 -10.51
N ASN A 623 32.77 12.10 -11.41
CA ASN A 623 33.20 12.84 -12.57
C ASN A 623 33.55 14.30 -12.22
N ASN A 624 32.78 14.94 -11.33
CA ASN A 624 33.09 16.27 -10.80
C ASN A 624 34.40 16.23 -9.98
N ALA A 625 34.54 15.24 -9.11
CA ALA A 625 35.75 15.04 -8.33
C ALA A 625 37.00 14.82 -9.21
N ALA A 626 36.85 14.12 -10.34
CA ALA A 626 37.94 13.92 -11.29
C ALA A 626 38.37 15.22 -11.96
N LEU A 627 37.42 16.06 -12.37
CA LEU A 627 37.70 17.39 -12.91
C LEU A 627 38.39 18.29 -11.88
N GLU A 628 37.81 18.38 -10.67
CA GLU A 628 38.35 19.20 -9.60
C GLU A 628 39.74 18.75 -9.17
N LEU A 629 39.98 17.44 -9.08
CA LEU A 629 41.30 16.87 -8.79
C LEU A 629 42.32 17.24 -9.87
N ALA A 630 41.95 17.17 -11.14
CA ALA A 630 42.84 17.56 -12.24
C ALA A 630 43.20 19.06 -12.13
N GLU A 631 42.26 19.92 -11.76
CA GLU A 631 42.56 21.33 -11.52
C GLU A 631 43.60 21.53 -10.42
N VAL A 632 43.38 20.87 -9.27
CA VAL A 632 44.32 20.98 -8.13
C VAL A 632 45.68 20.37 -8.46
N GLU A 633 45.75 19.25 -9.16
CA GLU A 633 46.99 18.61 -9.60
C GLU A 633 47.75 19.52 -10.58
N PHE A 634 47.06 20.19 -11.50
CA PHE A 634 47.63 21.17 -12.40
C PHE A 634 48.20 22.41 -11.66
N GLU A 635 47.41 22.99 -10.73
CA GLU A 635 47.78 24.19 -10.00
C GLU A 635 48.99 23.98 -9.08
N ASN A 636 49.11 22.78 -8.46
CA ASN A 636 50.05 22.54 -7.37
C ASN A 636 51.19 21.57 -7.70
N GLY A 637 51.10 20.85 -8.80
CA GLY A 637 52.03 19.77 -9.15
C GLY A 637 53.15 20.15 -10.13
N GLY A 638 53.26 21.44 -10.51
CA GLY A 638 54.24 21.87 -11.53
C GLY A 638 54.10 21.09 -12.84
N PRO A 639 55.14 20.92 -13.66
CA PRO A 639 55.06 20.24 -14.93
C PRO A 639 54.56 18.80 -14.85
N GLN A 640 54.94 18.07 -13.81
CA GLN A 640 54.46 16.71 -13.58
C GLN A 640 52.97 16.69 -13.22
N GLY A 641 52.51 17.66 -12.45
CA GLY A 641 51.11 17.85 -12.13
C GLY A 641 50.24 18.09 -13.37
N GLY A 642 50.74 18.89 -14.29
CA GLY A 642 50.10 19.13 -15.59
C GLY A 642 49.91 17.84 -16.39
N VAL A 643 50.95 16.98 -16.46
CA VAL A 643 50.85 15.67 -17.16
C VAL A 643 49.77 14.77 -16.54
N VAL A 644 49.76 14.67 -15.19
CA VAL A 644 48.76 13.84 -14.49
C VAL A 644 47.34 14.44 -14.66
N ALA A 645 47.21 15.75 -14.64
CA ALA A 645 45.95 16.43 -14.89
C ALA A 645 45.41 16.17 -16.31
N ALA A 646 46.28 16.29 -17.34
CA ALA A 646 45.91 16.01 -18.72
C ALA A 646 45.40 14.58 -18.89
N GLU A 647 46.15 13.58 -18.41
CA GLU A 647 45.75 12.16 -18.45
C GLU A 647 44.39 11.93 -17.75
N ARG A 648 44.14 12.59 -16.65
CA ARG A 648 42.87 12.49 -15.89
C ARG A 648 41.70 13.08 -16.66
N LEU A 649 41.91 14.24 -17.26
CA LEU A 649 40.88 14.92 -18.08
C LEU A 649 40.56 14.13 -19.35
N GLU A 650 41.57 13.54 -20.01
CA GLU A 650 41.37 12.66 -21.15
C GLU A 650 40.56 11.41 -20.74
N LYS A 651 40.92 10.71 -19.64
CA LYS A 651 40.13 9.59 -19.10
C LYS A 651 38.70 9.99 -18.72
N LEU A 652 38.49 11.23 -18.30
CA LEU A 652 37.16 11.72 -18.00
C LEU A 652 36.33 11.92 -19.28
N LEU A 653 36.95 12.37 -20.36
CA LEU A 653 36.29 12.54 -21.67
C LEU A 653 35.90 11.22 -22.33
N ASP A 654 36.61 10.11 -22.00
CA ASP A 654 36.28 8.76 -22.46
C ASP A 654 35.00 8.20 -21.79
N ARG A 655 34.54 8.85 -20.70
CA ARG A 655 33.34 8.44 -20.00
C ARG A 655 32.10 9.11 -20.62
N LYS A 656 30.95 8.49 -20.37
CA LYS A 656 29.67 9.14 -20.65
C LYS A 656 29.37 10.17 -19.56
N ILE A 657 29.68 11.41 -19.81
CA ILE A 657 29.45 12.54 -18.90
C ILE A 657 28.40 13.48 -19.50
N ASP A 658 27.81 14.32 -18.67
CA ASP A 658 26.85 15.32 -19.13
C ASP A 658 27.54 16.38 -20.03
N PRO A 659 26.80 17.05 -20.93
CA PRO A 659 27.36 18.01 -21.87
C PRO A 659 28.09 19.18 -21.20
N GLN A 660 27.58 19.70 -20.08
CA GLN A 660 28.20 20.83 -19.38
C GLN A 660 29.56 20.45 -18.79
N LEU A 661 29.62 19.28 -18.14
CA LEU A 661 30.86 18.76 -17.59
C LEU A 661 31.86 18.45 -18.70
N ARG A 662 31.42 17.92 -19.85
CA ARG A 662 32.25 17.67 -21.02
C ARG A 662 32.87 18.98 -21.54
N GLN A 663 32.08 20.01 -21.64
CA GLN A 663 32.53 21.34 -22.10
C GLN A 663 33.61 21.92 -21.19
N LEU A 664 33.38 21.87 -19.85
CA LEU A 664 34.36 22.30 -18.85
C LEU A 664 35.62 21.47 -18.91
N THR A 665 35.50 20.14 -19.07
CA THR A 665 36.63 19.21 -19.14
C THR A 665 37.49 19.52 -20.38
N LEU A 666 36.89 19.73 -21.55
CA LEU A 666 37.59 20.11 -22.76
C LEU A 666 38.31 21.47 -22.63
N TYR A 667 37.65 22.44 -22.02
CA TYR A 667 38.25 23.75 -21.77
C TYR A 667 39.48 23.64 -20.86
N ARG A 668 39.37 22.86 -19.77
CA ARG A 668 40.48 22.68 -18.83
C ARG A 668 41.61 21.86 -19.47
N LEU A 669 41.28 20.81 -20.20
CA LEU A 669 42.27 20.00 -20.93
C LEU A 669 43.07 20.89 -21.94
N GLY A 670 42.36 21.73 -22.69
CA GLY A 670 43.03 22.65 -23.62
C GLY A 670 44.00 23.58 -22.92
N ILE A 671 43.66 24.16 -21.75
CA ILE A 671 44.53 25.01 -20.94
C ILE A 671 45.76 24.23 -20.43
N VAL A 672 45.55 23.04 -19.86
CA VAL A 672 46.63 22.21 -19.31
C VAL A 672 47.62 21.82 -20.42
N GLN A 673 47.11 21.39 -21.56
CA GLN A 673 47.92 20.97 -22.71
C GLN A 673 48.67 22.19 -23.33
N PHE A 674 48.08 23.37 -23.30
CA PHE A 674 48.75 24.59 -23.71
C PHE A 674 49.99 24.92 -22.85
N ASP A 675 49.81 24.83 -21.54
CA ASP A 675 50.88 25.05 -20.56
C ASP A 675 52.01 24.01 -20.69
N LEU A 676 51.64 22.77 -20.93
CA LEU A 676 52.59 21.67 -21.26
C LEU A 676 53.26 21.84 -22.63
N LYS A 677 52.94 22.87 -23.39
CA LYS A 677 53.38 23.09 -24.76
C LYS A 677 52.98 22.02 -25.77
N ALA A 678 51.99 21.20 -25.39
CA ALA A 678 51.33 20.22 -26.27
C ALA A 678 50.29 20.95 -27.15
N TYR A 679 50.76 21.98 -27.87
CA TYR A 679 49.90 22.91 -28.58
C TYR A 679 48.94 22.28 -29.59
N GLY A 680 49.37 21.18 -30.24
CA GLY A 680 48.52 20.45 -31.19
C GLY A 680 47.32 19.81 -30.53
N ASP A 681 47.47 19.23 -29.34
CA ASP A 681 46.40 18.62 -28.59
C ASP A 681 45.54 19.64 -27.86
N SER A 682 46.16 20.71 -27.37
CA SER A 682 45.43 21.87 -26.85
C SER A 682 44.46 22.44 -27.89
N ALA A 683 44.94 22.69 -29.11
CA ALA A 683 44.11 23.17 -30.21
C ALA A 683 42.91 22.25 -30.48
N LYS A 684 43.16 20.91 -30.54
CA LYS A 684 42.09 19.93 -30.74
C LYS A 684 41.04 19.97 -29.64
N ALA A 685 41.45 20.09 -28.37
CA ALA A 685 40.54 20.16 -27.24
C ALA A 685 39.63 21.38 -27.31
N PHE A 686 40.20 22.56 -27.61
CA PHE A 686 39.40 23.78 -27.79
C PHE A 686 38.50 23.73 -29.02
N GLU A 687 38.99 23.24 -30.15
CA GLU A 687 38.21 23.06 -31.38
C GLU A 687 37.05 22.06 -31.21
N GLU A 688 37.23 21.00 -30.42
CA GLU A 688 36.18 20.08 -30.08
C GLU A 688 35.12 20.76 -29.19
N LEU A 689 35.57 21.58 -28.22
CA LEU A 689 34.67 22.40 -27.40
C LEU A 689 33.87 23.37 -28.24
N LEU A 690 34.48 24.02 -29.24
CA LEU A 690 33.81 25.01 -30.09
C LEU A 690 32.66 24.43 -30.93
N LYS A 691 32.55 23.13 -31.10
CA LYS A 691 31.40 22.48 -31.77
C LYS A 691 30.09 22.62 -30.98
N ASP A 692 30.16 22.71 -29.64
CA ASP A 692 29.03 22.87 -28.72
C ASP A 692 29.49 23.68 -27.50
N VAL A 693 29.85 24.95 -27.72
CA VAL A 693 30.45 25.79 -26.68
C VAL A 693 29.40 26.65 -25.97
N PRO A 694 29.42 26.74 -24.64
CA PRO A 694 28.58 27.73 -23.96
C PRO A 694 29.05 29.15 -24.25
N LYS A 695 28.08 30.05 -24.35
CA LYS A 695 28.36 31.47 -24.76
C LYS A 695 29.44 32.17 -23.91
N ASN A 696 29.49 31.86 -22.64
CA ASN A 696 30.48 32.44 -21.71
C ASN A 696 31.91 31.89 -21.88
N LEU A 697 32.10 30.84 -22.63
CA LEU A 697 33.42 30.27 -22.95
C LEU A 697 33.81 30.44 -24.40
N GLU A 698 32.90 30.83 -25.28
CA GLU A 698 33.10 30.86 -26.73
C GLU A 698 34.28 31.73 -27.13
N VAL A 699 34.31 32.97 -26.68
CA VAL A 699 35.40 33.92 -27.02
C VAL A 699 36.75 33.41 -26.51
N SER A 700 36.80 32.96 -25.25
CA SER A 700 38.06 32.51 -24.65
C SER A 700 38.55 31.17 -25.25
N ALA A 701 37.66 30.24 -25.53
CA ALA A 701 38.02 28.96 -26.16
C ALA A 701 38.54 29.16 -27.58
N ALA A 702 37.86 30.00 -28.38
CA ALA A 702 38.28 30.31 -29.74
C ALA A 702 39.62 31.09 -29.78
N TRP A 703 39.80 32.00 -28.87
CA TRP A 703 41.08 32.70 -28.68
C TRP A 703 42.21 31.72 -28.37
N GLN A 704 42.03 30.85 -27.39
CA GLN A 704 43.05 29.87 -26.97
C GLN A 704 43.34 28.85 -28.09
N ALA A 705 42.32 28.41 -28.82
CA ALA A 705 42.50 27.54 -29.99
C ALA A 705 43.37 28.23 -31.05
N GLY A 706 43.11 29.52 -31.28
CA GLY A 706 43.88 30.32 -32.20
C GLY A 706 45.36 30.45 -31.77
N GLU A 707 45.64 30.79 -30.52
CA GLU A 707 47.01 30.86 -29.99
C GLU A 707 47.70 29.48 -30.05
N ALA A 708 47.01 28.38 -29.71
CA ALA A 708 47.55 27.02 -29.80
C ALA A 708 47.93 26.67 -31.26
N ARG A 709 47.09 26.93 -32.25
CA ARG A 709 47.37 26.72 -33.67
C ARG A 709 48.50 27.60 -34.15
N ARG A 710 48.64 28.82 -33.69
CA ARG A 710 49.73 29.70 -34.01
C ARG A 710 51.10 29.16 -33.53
N GLU A 711 51.13 28.63 -32.30
CA GLU A 711 52.37 27.99 -31.78
C GLU A 711 52.74 26.71 -32.55
N VAL A 712 51.72 25.89 -32.95
CA VAL A 712 51.93 24.77 -33.85
C VAL A 712 52.55 25.25 -35.18
N ALA A 713 51.98 26.29 -35.78
CA ALA A 713 52.49 26.86 -37.03
C ALA A 713 53.88 27.44 -36.87
N ARG A 714 54.23 28.04 -35.73
CA ARG A 714 55.54 28.59 -35.42
C ARG A 714 56.64 27.52 -35.40
N ALA A 715 56.31 26.29 -34.95
CA ALA A 715 57.23 25.15 -34.93
C ALA A 715 57.32 24.42 -36.26
N ALA A 716 56.42 24.72 -37.22
CA ALA A 716 56.31 24.02 -38.51
C ALA A 716 56.95 24.82 -39.65
N ASN A 717 57.23 24.15 -40.76
CA ASN A 717 57.75 24.73 -42.00
C ASN A 717 56.85 24.36 -43.19
N GLY A 718 56.99 25.12 -44.29
CA GLY A 718 56.29 24.88 -45.57
C GLY A 718 54.76 24.82 -45.42
N GLU A 719 54.16 23.80 -46.06
CA GLU A 719 52.70 23.66 -46.07
C GLU A 719 52.08 23.43 -44.67
N ALA A 720 52.77 22.71 -43.79
CA ALA A 720 52.29 22.51 -42.42
C ALA A 720 52.16 23.83 -41.62
N LYS A 721 53.09 24.77 -41.84
CA LYS A 721 53.01 26.14 -41.28
C LYS A 721 51.80 26.87 -41.82
N THR A 722 51.60 26.81 -43.12
CA THR A 722 50.47 27.51 -43.77
C THR A 722 49.14 26.93 -43.30
N GLN A 723 49.02 25.64 -43.19
CA GLN A 723 47.82 24.98 -42.66
C GLN A 723 47.53 25.41 -41.20
N GLY A 724 48.59 25.42 -40.36
CA GLY A 724 48.48 25.85 -38.98
C GLY A 724 48.03 27.32 -38.84
N LEU A 725 48.59 28.21 -39.68
CA LEU A 725 48.18 29.63 -39.72
C LEU A 725 46.73 29.78 -40.17
N ARG A 726 46.30 29.05 -41.20
CA ARG A 726 44.88 29.08 -41.64
C ARG A 726 43.93 28.57 -40.53
N ALA A 727 44.30 27.52 -39.83
CA ALA A 727 43.51 27.04 -38.70
C ALA A 727 43.44 28.07 -37.55
N ALA A 728 44.60 28.73 -37.25
CA ALA A 728 44.61 29.83 -36.28
C ALA A 728 43.70 30.96 -36.69
N LEU A 729 43.71 31.34 -37.98
CA LEU A 729 42.87 32.40 -38.53
C LEU A 729 41.39 32.13 -38.32
N VAL A 730 40.91 30.91 -38.61
CA VAL A 730 39.49 30.52 -38.38
C VAL A 730 39.15 30.67 -36.90
N ASN A 731 39.98 30.24 -36.00
CA ASN A 731 39.72 30.33 -34.56
C ASN A 731 39.71 31.80 -34.09
N TYR A 732 40.59 32.66 -34.56
CA TYR A 732 40.58 34.08 -34.24
C TYR A 732 39.37 34.78 -34.82
N GLN A 733 38.90 34.42 -36.00
CA GLN A 733 37.67 34.95 -36.61
C GLN A 733 36.48 34.56 -35.74
N THR A 734 36.39 33.28 -35.32
CA THR A 734 35.36 32.81 -34.36
C THR A 734 35.39 33.64 -33.06
N ALA A 735 36.58 33.88 -32.50
CA ALA A 735 36.70 34.68 -31.27
C ALA A 735 36.26 36.13 -31.46
N ALA A 736 36.58 36.74 -32.63
CA ALA A 736 36.23 38.13 -32.93
C ALA A 736 34.74 38.34 -33.19
N GLU A 737 34.06 37.34 -33.77
CA GLU A 737 32.66 37.36 -34.16
C GLU A 737 31.71 36.85 -33.07
N ALA A 738 32.21 36.11 -32.07
CA ALA A 738 31.42 35.54 -31.00
C ALA A 738 30.68 36.61 -30.21
N GLY A 739 29.52 36.25 -29.67
CA GLY A 739 28.76 37.11 -28.77
C GLY A 739 29.47 37.36 -27.46
N SER A 740 29.71 38.60 -27.06
CA SER A 740 30.33 38.89 -25.76
C SER A 740 29.38 38.57 -24.62
N ALA A 741 29.79 37.74 -23.70
CA ALA A 741 29.04 37.38 -22.47
C ALA A 741 29.42 38.26 -21.27
N GLY A 742 30.35 39.22 -21.46
CA GLY A 742 30.85 40.10 -20.40
C GLY A 742 32.28 39.79 -19.98
N GLY A 743 32.72 40.31 -18.87
CA GLY A 743 34.07 40.08 -18.34
C GLY A 743 35.17 40.59 -19.29
N ASN A 744 36.13 39.70 -19.60
CA ASN A 744 37.28 39.99 -20.44
C ASN A 744 37.04 39.74 -21.96
N ASP A 745 35.86 39.34 -22.37
CA ASP A 745 35.54 38.93 -23.75
C ASP A 745 35.85 40.02 -24.73
N GLY A 746 35.43 41.25 -24.47
CA GLY A 746 35.68 42.37 -25.33
C GLY A 746 37.18 42.69 -25.53
N GLU A 747 38.04 42.39 -24.57
CA GLU A 747 39.48 42.51 -24.71
C GLU A 747 40.08 41.41 -25.60
N LEU A 748 39.63 40.17 -25.37
CA LEU A 748 40.07 39.00 -26.18
C LEU A 748 39.59 39.17 -27.65
N GLN A 749 38.39 39.68 -27.86
CA GLN A 749 37.88 39.96 -29.22
C GLN A 749 38.75 40.97 -29.94
N ARG A 750 39.15 42.10 -29.26
CA ARG A 750 40.09 43.07 -29.81
C ARG A 750 41.45 42.46 -30.11
N GLN A 751 41.98 41.64 -29.25
CA GLN A 751 43.23 40.90 -29.49
C GLN A 751 43.08 39.93 -30.67
N ALA A 752 41.94 39.23 -30.79
CA ALA A 752 41.65 38.34 -31.93
C ALA A 752 41.65 39.11 -33.26
N LEU A 753 40.98 40.30 -33.30
CA LEU A 753 41.00 41.16 -34.47
C LEU A 753 42.42 41.55 -34.90
N LEU A 754 43.29 41.85 -33.95
CA LEU A 754 44.70 42.13 -34.20
C LEU A 754 45.45 40.90 -34.75
N ARG A 755 45.20 39.75 -34.10
CA ARG A 755 45.81 38.44 -34.53
C ARG A 755 45.39 38.04 -35.95
N ILE A 756 44.14 38.36 -36.35
CA ILE A 756 43.68 38.11 -37.73
C ILE A 756 44.58 38.84 -38.71
N GLY A 757 44.86 40.11 -38.46
CA GLY A 757 45.78 40.88 -39.29
C GLY A 757 47.18 40.36 -39.34
N GLU A 758 47.74 40.00 -38.14
CA GLU A 758 49.08 39.39 -38.04
C GLU A 758 49.15 38.03 -38.79
N THR A 759 48.08 37.23 -38.70
CA THR A 759 48.02 35.91 -39.31
C THR A 759 47.96 36.02 -40.85
N HIS A 760 47.14 36.92 -41.39
CA HIS A 760 47.13 37.23 -42.80
C HIS A 760 48.49 37.71 -43.29
N ALA A 761 49.15 38.58 -42.51
CA ALA A 761 50.52 39.02 -42.86
C ALA A 761 51.54 37.85 -42.88
N SER A 762 51.38 36.90 -41.94
CA SER A 762 52.21 35.69 -41.87
C SER A 762 51.94 34.70 -43.02
N LEU A 763 50.77 34.77 -43.62
CA LEU A 763 50.36 34.06 -44.81
C LEU A 763 50.72 34.81 -46.14
N GLU A 764 51.32 35.98 -46.01
CA GLU A 764 51.65 36.88 -47.09
C GLU A 764 50.42 37.42 -47.91
N ASP A 765 49.24 37.30 -47.26
CA ASP A 765 47.99 37.86 -47.79
C ASP A 765 47.84 39.28 -47.31
N TRP A 766 48.59 40.18 -48.01
CA TRP A 766 48.76 41.59 -47.65
C TRP A 766 47.47 42.39 -47.72
N ASP A 767 46.60 42.07 -48.70
CA ASP A 767 45.31 42.78 -48.88
C ASP A 767 44.34 42.44 -47.66
N ALA A 768 44.22 41.16 -47.30
CA ALA A 768 43.40 40.78 -46.16
C ALA A 768 43.99 41.24 -44.82
N SER A 769 45.32 41.25 -44.70
CA SER A 769 46.03 41.79 -43.53
C SER A 769 45.73 43.30 -43.40
N GLN A 770 45.90 44.08 -44.47
CA GLN A 770 45.60 45.50 -44.52
C GLN A 770 44.16 45.76 -44.03
N LYS A 771 43.20 45.08 -44.66
CA LYS A 771 41.76 45.25 -44.34
C LYS A 771 41.44 44.90 -42.85
N SER A 772 42.10 43.91 -42.31
CA SER A 772 41.90 43.50 -40.94
C SER A 772 42.41 44.55 -39.93
N TYR A 773 43.58 45.12 -40.18
CA TYR A 773 44.10 46.24 -39.37
C TYR A 773 43.30 47.52 -39.55
N GLU A 774 42.82 47.85 -40.75
CA GLU A 774 41.97 48.96 -41.02
C GLU A 774 40.66 48.88 -40.18
N ASN A 775 40.02 47.72 -40.21
CA ASN A 775 38.80 47.42 -39.40
C ASN A 775 39.07 47.58 -37.90
N PHE A 776 40.23 47.10 -37.44
CA PHE A 776 40.59 47.27 -36.02
C PHE A 776 40.77 48.75 -35.67
N ILE A 777 41.50 49.53 -36.49
CA ILE A 777 41.79 50.93 -36.29
C ILE A 777 40.51 51.74 -36.26
N ALA A 778 39.59 51.48 -37.20
CA ALA A 778 38.31 52.18 -37.30
C ALA A 778 37.43 52.01 -36.05
N GLY A 779 37.40 50.80 -35.48
CA GLY A 779 36.58 50.51 -34.36
C GLY A 779 37.22 50.75 -32.96
N ASN A 780 38.57 50.90 -32.86
CA ASN A 780 39.33 50.89 -31.62
C ASN A 780 40.35 52.02 -31.49
N GLY A 781 40.05 53.22 -31.98
CA GLY A 781 40.99 54.34 -32.08
C GLY A 781 41.76 54.76 -30.82
N ASN A 782 41.17 54.53 -29.66
CA ASN A 782 41.77 54.86 -28.37
C ASN A 782 42.31 53.61 -27.59
N HIS A 783 42.31 52.44 -28.20
CA HIS A 783 42.71 51.22 -27.52
C HIS A 783 44.25 51.11 -27.37
N LYS A 784 44.73 50.49 -26.30
CA LYS A 784 46.18 50.28 -26.00
C LYS A 784 46.95 49.60 -27.17
N LEU A 785 46.25 48.73 -27.95
CA LEU A 785 46.81 48.01 -29.08
C LEU A 785 46.78 48.84 -30.40
N ILE A 786 46.30 50.09 -30.42
CA ILE A 786 46.13 50.87 -31.59
C ILE A 786 47.49 51.12 -32.32
N ARG A 787 48.57 51.33 -31.59
CA ARG A 787 49.92 51.48 -32.15
C ARG A 787 50.40 50.20 -32.84
N THR A 788 50.16 48.99 -32.23
CA THR A 788 50.47 47.71 -32.87
C THR A 788 49.67 47.54 -34.16
N ALA A 789 48.37 47.92 -34.12
CA ALA A 789 47.55 47.89 -35.33
C ALA A 789 48.06 48.80 -36.45
N HIS A 790 48.49 50.05 -36.10
CA HIS A 790 49.10 50.95 -37.11
C HIS A 790 50.42 50.38 -37.62
N LEU A 791 51.26 49.76 -36.83
CA LEU A 791 52.47 49.12 -37.25
C LEU A 791 52.15 47.96 -38.23
N GLY A 792 51.16 47.07 -37.88
CA GLY A 792 50.77 46.00 -38.79
C GLY A 792 50.13 46.46 -40.08
N TYR A 793 49.28 47.47 -39.99
CA TYR A 793 48.67 48.11 -41.15
C TYR A 793 49.74 48.68 -42.10
N GLY A 794 50.72 49.43 -41.57
CA GLY A 794 51.85 49.98 -42.32
C GLY A 794 52.70 48.84 -42.93
N TRP A 795 52.92 47.73 -42.19
CA TRP A 795 53.65 46.57 -42.68
C TRP A 795 52.95 45.90 -43.88
N SER A 796 51.61 45.79 -43.84
CA SER A 796 50.83 45.26 -44.93
C SER A 796 50.92 46.17 -46.18
N LEU A 797 50.84 47.48 -46.00
CA LEU A 797 50.99 48.43 -47.09
C LEU A 797 52.41 48.45 -47.68
N HIS A 798 53.43 48.35 -46.83
CA HIS A 798 54.82 48.24 -47.19
C HIS A 798 55.07 47.08 -48.19
N ASN A 799 54.55 45.87 -47.86
CA ASN A 799 54.71 44.70 -48.71
C ASN A 799 53.81 44.74 -49.97
N GLN A 800 52.92 45.68 -50.05
CA GLN A 800 52.16 46.00 -51.26
C GLN A 800 52.80 47.14 -52.09
N GLU A 801 54.04 47.56 -51.73
CA GLU A 801 54.80 48.69 -52.34
C GLU A 801 54.08 50.07 -52.20
N LYS A 802 53.03 50.16 -51.27
CA LYS A 802 52.32 51.40 -51.00
C LYS A 802 53.08 52.24 -49.95
N TYR A 803 54.31 52.65 -50.27
CA TYR A 803 55.26 53.16 -49.25
C TYR A 803 54.79 54.48 -48.60
N ASP A 804 54.13 55.38 -49.33
CA ASP A 804 53.64 56.64 -48.77
C ASP A 804 52.55 56.44 -47.72
N GLU A 805 51.63 55.54 -48.02
CA GLU A 805 50.57 55.14 -47.09
C GLU A 805 51.16 54.37 -45.87
N ALA A 806 52.16 53.51 -46.12
CA ALA A 806 52.86 52.76 -45.03
C ALA A 806 53.57 53.77 -44.10
N LEU A 807 54.28 54.76 -44.61
CA LEU A 807 54.91 55.86 -43.89
C LEU A 807 53.92 56.65 -43.04
N ALA A 808 52.76 56.99 -43.59
CA ALA A 808 51.70 57.64 -42.81
C ALA A 808 51.22 56.86 -41.64
N SER A 809 51.16 55.50 -41.81
CA SER A 809 50.75 54.62 -40.74
C SER A 809 51.84 54.42 -39.68
N TYR A 810 53.08 54.22 -40.08
CA TYR A 810 54.23 54.15 -39.17
C TYR A 810 54.40 55.45 -38.36
N LEU A 811 54.18 56.58 -38.99
CA LEU A 811 54.19 57.85 -38.27
C LEU A 811 53.17 57.89 -37.12
N LYS A 812 51.97 57.33 -37.33
CA LYS A 812 50.96 57.22 -36.25
C LYS A 812 51.46 56.31 -35.11
N THR A 813 52.24 55.26 -35.44
CA THR A 813 52.80 54.34 -34.41
C THR A 813 53.79 55.05 -33.53
N VAL A 814 54.63 56.00 -34.03
CA VAL A 814 55.71 56.66 -33.29
C VAL A 814 55.32 58.03 -32.75
N LYS A 815 54.14 58.60 -33.16
CA LYS A 815 53.68 59.94 -32.86
C LYS A 815 53.67 60.35 -31.40
N ASP A 816 53.30 59.35 -30.52
CA ASP A 816 53.14 59.58 -29.10
C ASP A 816 54.47 59.59 -28.31
N GLY A 817 55.61 59.40 -29.02
CA GLY A 817 56.95 59.41 -28.43
C GLY A 817 57.30 58.25 -27.51
N ILE A 818 56.47 57.19 -27.49
CA ILE A 818 56.72 55.96 -26.69
C ILE A 818 57.90 55.18 -27.27
N ARG A 819 58.92 54.95 -26.47
CA ARG A 819 60.18 54.32 -26.86
C ARG A 819 60.22 52.82 -26.59
N ASP A 820 59.21 52.12 -27.10
CA ASP A 820 59.09 50.61 -26.98
C ASP A 820 59.55 49.93 -28.25
N ASP A 821 59.53 48.56 -28.23
CA ASP A 821 59.88 47.73 -29.40
C ASP A 821 59.01 48.04 -30.63
N THR A 822 57.72 48.31 -30.46
CA THR A 822 56.75 48.65 -31.49
C THR A 822 57.18 49.94 -32.22
N GLY A 823 57.56 50.98 -31.46
CA GLY A 823 58.06 52.21 -31.94
C GLY A 823 59.42 52.09 -32.71
N ALA A 824 60.36 51.33 -32.13
CA ALA A 824 61.65 51.03 -32.72
C ALA A 824 61.49 50.33 -34.10
N ARG A 825 60.63 49.37 -34.18
CA ARG A 825 60.28 48.65 -35.43
C ARG A 825 59.63 49.53 -36.45
N ALA A 826 58.68 50.34 -36.04
CA ALA A 826 58.00 51.28 -36.94
C ALA A 826 59.01 52.29 -37.51
N GLN A 827 59.86 52.89 -36.70
CA GLN A 827 60.87 53.82 -37.09
C GLN A 827 61.90 53.16 -38.05
N PHE A 828 62.29 51.95 -37.84
CA PHE A 828 63.15 51.14 -38.74
C PHE A 828 62.45 50.95 -40.10
N LEU A 829 61.20 50.48 -40.13
CA LEU A 829 60.41 50.28 -41.34
C LEU A 829 60.13 51.56 -42.11
N MET A 830 60.04 52.72 -41.43
CA MET A 830 60.01 54.00 -42.12
C MET A 830 61.28 54.27 -42.96
N GLY A 831 62.44 53.89 -42.37
CA GLY A 831 63.73 53.95 -43.05
C GLY A 831 63.78 53.06 -44.28
N GLU A 832 63.24 51.82 -44.18
CA GLU A 832 63.12 50.90 -45.32
C GLU A 832 62.21 51.44 -46.40
N CYS A 833 61.03 51.99 -46.07
CA CYS A 833 60.13 52.64 -47.05
C CYS A 833 60.87 53.76 -47.86
N PHE A 834 61.64 54.55 -47.16
CA PHE A 834 62.40 55.62 -47.84
C PHE A 834 63.54 55.02 -48.71
N LEU A 835 64.16 53.91 -48.32
CA LEU A 835 65.13 53.22 -49.15
C LEU A 835 64.49 52.72 -50.46
N GLU A 836 63.36 52.03 -50.33
CA GLU A 836 62.64 51.53 -51.55
C GLU A 836 62.18 52.61 -52.48
N GLN A 837 61.93 53.83 -51.99
CA GLN A 837 61.63 55.02 -52.76
C GLN A 837 62.90 55.70 -53.26
N ASN A 838 64.11 55.19 -53.05
CA ASN A 838 65.42 55.78 -53.36
C ASN A 838 65.64 57.14 -52.65
N GLN A 839 65.00 57.36 -51.47
CA GLN A 839 65.14 58.62 -50.73
C GLN A 839 66.22 58.41 -49.60
N HIS A 840 67.44 58.15 -50.00
CA HIS A 840 68.55 57.75 -49.15
C HIS A 840 68.82 58.68 -47.98
N ILE A 841 68.73 59.95 -48.13
CA ILE A 841 68.94 60.93 -47.01
C ILE A 841 67.87 60.80 -45.96
N LYS A 842 66.58 60.67 -46.38
CA LYS A 842 65.49 60.46 -45.42
C LYS A 842 65.61 59.07 -44.75
N ALA A 843 65.92 58.04 -45.49
CA ALA A 843 66.13 56.68 -44.93
C ALA A 843 67.18 56.70 -43.84
N ARG A 844 68.36 57.23 -44.05
CA ARG A 844 69.41 57.37 -43.09
C ARG A 844 69.02 58.17 -41.88
N THR A 845 68.21 59.21 -42.03
CA THR A 845 67.62 59.96 -40.93
C THR A 845 66.75 59.11 -40.03
N GLU A 846 65.91 58.27 -40.63
CA GLU A 846 65.05 57.40 -39.85
C GLU A 846 65.80 56.27 -39.16
N PHE A 847 66.78 55.66 -39.82
CA PHE A 847 67.65 54.65 -39.15
C PHE A 847 68.52 55.26 -38.04
N ALA A 848 69.00 56.52 -38.23
CA ALA A 848 69.69 57.17 -37.12
C ALA A 848 68.83 57.41 -35.90
N LYS A 849 67.51 57.68 -36.08
CA LYS A 849 66.55 57.81 -35.01
C LYS A 849 66.40 56.46 -34.27
N VAL A 850 66.42 55.36 -34.99
CA VAL A 850 66.39 54.03 -34.36
C VAL A 850 67.54 53.83 -33.39
N ASP A 851 68.78 54.14 -33.82
CA ASP A 851 69.98 54.03 -33.01
C ASP A 851 69.99 54.98 -31.80
N GLN A 852 69.43 56.24 -32.01
CA GLN A 852 69.55 57.29 -31.01
C GLN A 852 68.37 57.26 -29.98
N LEU A 853 67.16 56.91 -30.46
CA LEU A 853 65.94 57.11 -29.65
C LEU A 853 65.45 55.85 -28.91
N TYR A 854 65.91 54.71 -29.35
CA TYR A 854 65.42 53.44 -28.80
C TYR A 854 66.52 52.62 -28.15
N ALA A 855 66.21 51.71 -27.25
CA ALA A 855 67.09 50.84 -26.52
C ALA A 855 66.85 49.35 -26.88
N PHE A 856 66.71 49.08 -28.17
CA PHE A 856 66.45 47.73 -28.76
C PHE A 856 67.58 47.34 -29.70
N PRO A 857 68.65 46.62 -29.22
CA PRO A 857 69.81 46.28 -30.00
C PRO A 857 69.48 45.63 -31.37
N GLN A 858 68.46 44.80 -31.43
CA GLN A 858 68.00 44.16 -32.66
C GLN A 858 67.57 45.16 -33.76
N TRP A 859 66.90 46.25 -33.44
CA TRP A 859 66.46 47.28 -34.42
C TRP A 859 67.58 48.24 -34.64
N GLN A 860 68.35 48.60 -33.64
CA GLN A 860 69.45 49.53 -33.73
C GLN A 860 70.56 48.98 -34.65
N SER A 861 70.88 47.73 -34.50
CA SER A 861 71.87 47.02 -35.35
C SER A 861 71.40 46.89 -36.77
N LYS A 862 70.14 46.56 -37.03
CA LYS A 862 69.52 46.56 -38.34
C LYS A 862 69.53 47.97 -38.96
N GLY A 863 69.12 48.99 -38.26
CA GLY A 863 69.08 50.34 -38.69
C GLY A 863 70.46 50.88 -39.10
N LEU A 864 71.48 50.63 -38.32
CA LEU A 864 72.87 50.97 -38.67
C LEU A 864 73.34 50.22 -39.91
N PHE A 865 72.98 48.91 -40.03
CA PHE A 865 73.31 48.10 -41.18
C PHE A 865 72.76 48.67 -42.51
N GLU A 866 71.42 48.94 -42.52
CA GLU A 866 70.74 49.49 -43.64
C GLU A 866 71.16 50.95 -43.91
N MET A 867 71.50 51.72 -42.87
CA MET A 867 72.11 53.04 -43.05
C MET A 867 73.46 52.99 -43.74
N ALA A 868 74.28 52.05 -43.38
CA ALA A 868 75.59 51.85 -44.06
C ALA A 868 75.43 51.36 -45.48
N ARG A 869 74.47 50.49 -45.77
CA ARG A 869 74.12 50.03 -47.13
C ARG A 869 73.67 51.18 -47.99
N SER A 870 72.83 52.08 -47.46
CA SER A 870 72.33 53.26 -48.11
C SER A 870 73.49 54.19 -48.54
N PHE A 871 74.52 54.37 -47.67
CA PHE A 871 75.74 55.07 -48.04
C PHE A 871 76.52 54.40 -49.20
N ALA A 872 76.70 53.09 -49.15
CA ALA A 872 77.35 52.32 -50.17
C ALA A 872 76.63 52.36 -51.47
N GLN A 873 75.28 52.31 -51.56
CA GLN A 873 74.50 52.45 -52.76
C GLN A 873 74.70 53.81 -53.49
N GLU A 874 74.84 54.89 -52.65
CA GLU A 874 75.16 56.18 -53.21
C GLU A 874 76.74 56.38 -53.48
N LYS A 875 77.52 55.36 -53.40
CA LYS A 875 78.97 55.35 -53.55
C LYS A 875 79.74 56.17 -52.53
N GLN A 876 79.15 56.46 -51.36
CA GLN A 876 79.77 57.13 -50.26
C GLN A 876 80.50 56.11 -49.35
N ILE A 877 81.50 55.51 -49.90
CA ILE A 877 82.22 54.33 -49.36
C ILE A 877 82.78 54.59 -47.97
N ASN A 878 83.36 55.78 -47.74
CA ASN A 878 84.00 56.10 -46.45
C ASN A 878 82.96 56.25 -45.28
N GLU A 879 81.88 56.85 -45.62
CA GLU A 879 80.66 56.93 -44.66
C GLU A 879 80.12 55.58 -44.40
N ALA A 880 79.95 54.72 -45.48
CA ALA A 880 79.49 53.37 -45.30
C ALA A 880 80.36 52.56 -44.30
N LYS A 881 81.69 52.58 -44.56
CA LYS A 881 82.67 51.93 -43.66
C LYS A 881 82.65 52.45 -42.24
N THR A 882 82.48 53.78 -42.09
CA THR A 882 82.36 54.38 -40.71
C THR A 882 81.14 53.81 -39.99
N VAL A 883 80.00 53.72 -40.63
CA VAL A 883 78.78 53.18 -39.98
C VAL A 883 78.83 51.71 -39.77
N PHE A 884 79.36 50.89 -40.68
CA PHE A 884 79.62 49.47 -40.46
C PHE A 884 80.59 49.21 -39.24
N ASN A 885 81.59 49.98 -39.12
CA ASN A 885 82.54 49.82 -37.99
C ASN A 885 81.89 50.23 -36.70
N LYS A 886 81.06 51.32 -36.70
CA LYS A 886 80.20 51.66 -35.55
C LYS A 886 79.27 50.55 -35.16
N LEU A 887 78.64 49.91 -36.14
CA LEU A 887 77.71 48.80 -35.92
C LEU A 887 78.45 47.58 -35.23
N ILE A 888 79.60 47.17 -35.81
CA ILE A 888 80.40 46.05 -35.29
C ILE A 888 80.90 46.27 -33.86
N GLU A 889 81.35 47.52 -33.59
CA GLU A 889 81.80 47.92 -32.27
C GLU A 889 80.67 47.97 -31.25
N LYS A 890 79.53 48.55 -31.60
CA LYS A 890 78.40 48.77 -30.67
C LYS A 890 77.55 47.55 -30.46
N TYR A 891 77.38 46.66 -31.47
CA TYR A 891 76.50 45.55 -31.43
C TYR A 891 77.14 44.20 -31.95
N PRO A 892 78.32 43.81 -31.46
CA PRO A 892 79.16 42.78 -32.05
C PRO A 892 78.49 41.42 -32.22
N GLU A 893 77.61 41.01 -31.31
CA GLU A 893 76.96 39.74 -31.29
C GLU A 893 75.72 39.60 -32.23
N THR A 894 75.32 40.70 -32.91
CA THR A 894 74.13 40.69 -33.74
C THR A 894 74.39 40.04 -35.12
N ALA A 895 73.34 39.49 -35.73
CA ALA A 895 73.45 39.03 -37.15
C ALA A 895 73.84 40.18 -38.14
N SER A 896 73.34 41.38 -37.85
CA SER A 896 73.68 42.62 -38.66
C SER A 896 75.18 42.91 -38.54
N ALA A 897 75.82 42.77 -37.38
CA ALA A 897 77.23 42.97 -37.22
C ALA A 897 78.07 41.94 -37.99
N ARG A 898 77.64 40.70 -38.06
CA ARG A 898 78.26 39.60 -38.86
C ARG A 898 78.20 39.99 -40.34
N ALA A 899 76.99 40.29 -40.84
CA ALA A 899 76.74 40.78 -42.18
C ALA A 899 77.58 42.05 -42.52
N ALA A 900 77.70 42.98 -41.58
CA ALA A 900 78.52 44.18 -41.72
C ALA A 900 79.97 43.91 -41.96
N LYS A 901 80.59 42.89 -41.29
CA LYS A 901 82.02 42.45 -41.52
C LYS A 901 82.17 41.91 -42.92
N GLU A 902 81.22 41.16 -43.45
CA GLU A 902 81.25 40.66 -44.82
C GLU A 902 81.20 41.80 -45.85
N GLU A 903 80.28 42.78 -45.63
CA GLU A 903 80.14 43.92 -46.50
C GLU A 903 81.41 44.82 -46.48
N LEU A 904 81.99 45.07 -45.28
CA LEU A 904 83.24 45.78 -45.18
C LEU A 904 84.37 45.14 -46.00
N ASN A 905 84.48 43.77 -45.95
CA ASN A 905 85.44 43.08 -46.79
C ASN A 905 85.19 43.25 -48.28
N ARG A 906 83.96 43.41 -48.75
CA ARG A 906 83.59 43.66 -50.10
C ARG A 906 83.92 45.12 -50.57
N LEU A 907 83.88 46.08 -49.64
CA LEU A 907 84.16 47.50 -49.90
C LEU A 907 85.60 47.87 -49.73
N ASN A 908 86.49 46.94 -49.24
CA ASN A 908 87.91 47.12 -49.28
C ASN A 908 88.54 46.68 -50.52
#